data_8c4dcfbca377b76a84381416f687605d
#
_entry.id   8c4dcfbca377b76a84381416f687605d
#
_cell.length_a   1.000
_cell.length_b   1.000
_cell.length_c   1.000
_cell.angle_alpha   90.00
_cell.angle_beta   90.00
_cell.angle_gamma   90.00
#
_symmetry.space_group_name_H-M   'P 1'
#
loop_
_entity.id
_entity.type
_entity.pdbx_description
1 polymer ?
#
loop_
_entity_poly.entity_id
_entity_poly.type
_entity_poly.pdbx_seq_one_letter_code
_entity_poly.pdbx_strand_id
1 'polypeptide(L)'
;MHRSHKQSVILAIALLFSAISFAQKGGHTLNVTVTEKGTREAIIMATMQLQPIGAMAVTDVNGKATINNIPSGEYNLQISYVGFEPVNTRVKISKDLQMQFQMTPSSLSLREVQVVARQRESGASTANVIGRQAIDHLQATSLADVMQLIPGQLMDRPDLTAKQGLQLRTLQNNSTMAFGTNIVVDGVPMSNNGEIGQGAFSGTAFAGSDMRQISADNIEEVEVIRGIPSAEYGDLTSGLVVVHSKVGVTPWQAKAKINPGLQNYSVGKGFSLAKGGIINANFDYAKAWGDPRQKTRSFDRYTANIGWGYDITPRWHADTKLRFMQAKDWTGQDPDAIQDGTENKSKTTTVGLNHNGRIRMDLPLIRSLKYTLGVTMTQIDTRNTSYVSVSSGLLPILTARETGYYSVPWVTSSYLATGITESRPGNIFFKMTDDFFWRSGKTVQSFKVGVDYHYDWNTGRGYYNADENLPYRPNSNGRPRAFDDIPGLHQLSAFAEDQFTYNINKVNRLRINFGLRFTSLQPFSDVATTALSPRLNAAFTVTKWLDIRGGIGLNSKTPGLMHLYPDKKYIDDLVGNFTMATTPAYYTHTEVYDVQRSKGLKNATTTKVEVGADIKLPGNRKLSILAYQDRTPNGFEAASDYFTYTYNLFDDTHMPSGMETGNPDFSTGYAYQFTCFATTGQLANTDKTINRGVEYDFDLGEIKPLKTNLYFSGAWNETKTDWSTRMNTTSVPAALLTGTIYAGRNISPVRIVYPSGLDYTRLRRFVTTLRAVTHIPQLNMVASFTAQAIWHNSTWSYTADKNPIGWISNDLVYHDINSADYITFDGGQIATNDEKLQLKYSDNEPTKSPTTWNLSARLTKEISKTGTLSLYVDNCLFYEPYLKGNNTNSLTQRNTGKFAFGAELSINF
;
A
#
# COMPACT_ATOMS: atom_id res chain seq x y z
N MET A 1 18.58 -25.40 32.83
CA MET A 1 19.32 -25.15 31.56
C MET A 1 18.89 -23.89 30.77
N HIS A 2 18.07 -22.99 31.33
CA HIS A 2 17.50 -21.83 30.59
C HIS A 2 18.10 -20.47 30.98
N ARG A 3 19.11 -20.41 31.83
CA ARG A 3 19.81 -19.16 32.22
C ARG A 3 21.12 -18.89 31.45
N SER A 4 21.70 -19.87 30.79
CA SER A 4 23.02 -19.76 30.13
C SER A 4 22.97 -19.04 28.76
N HIS A 5 21.86 -19.14 28.03
CA HIS A 5 21.79 -18.53 26.68
C HIS A 5 21.58 -17.01 26.70
N LYS A 6 20.96 -16.45 27.74
CA LYS A 6 20.78 -14.98 27.84
C LYS A 6 22.10 -14.27 28.15
N GLN A 7 22.98 -14.90 28.92
CA GLN A 7 24.29 -14.33 29.22
C GLN A 7 25.26 -14.39 28.03
N SER A 8 25.14 -15.43 27.19
CA SER A 8 25.98 -15.57 25.99
C SER A 8 25.63 -14.55 24.89
N VAL A 9 24.35 -14.19 24.76
CA VAL A 9 23.93 -13.16 23.80
C VAL A 9 24.36 -11.75 24.25
N ILE A 10 24.26 -11.46 25.53
CA ILE A 10 24.73 -10.18 26.10
C ILE A 10 26.25 -10.08 26.00
N LEU A 11 26.96 -11.18 26.25
CA LEU A 11 28.43 -11.24 26.11
C LEU A 11 28.88 -11.11 24.64
N ALA A 12 28.13 -11.67 23.68
CA ALA A 12 28.41 -11.54 22.25
C ALA A 12 28.17 -10.08 21.75
N ILE A 13 27.13 -9.44 22.27
CA ILE A 13 26.85 -8.00 22.01
C ILE A 13 27.93 -7.13 22.67
N ALA A 14 28.31 -7.44 23.91
CA ALA A 14 29.39 -6.72 24.59
C ALA A 14 30.77 -6.91 23.94
N LEU A 15 31.06 -8.11 23.40
CA LEU A 15 32.28 -8.39 22.64
C LEU A 15 32.30 -7.72 21.25
N LEU A 16 31.15 -7.54 20.61
CA LEU A 16 31.01 -6.71 19.40
C LEU A 16 31.28 -5.23 19.70
N PHE A 17 30.91 -4.74 20.90
CA PHE A 17 31.18 -3.37 21.32
C PHE A 17 32.64 -3.16 21.78
N SER A 18 33.33 -4.18 22.29
CA SER A 18 34.72 -4.06 22.75
C SER A 18 35.77 -4.12 21.61
N ALA A 19 35.42 -4.57 20.41
CA ALA A 19 36.30 -4.61 19.24
C ALA A 19 36.46 -3.24 18.54
N ILE A 20 35.78 -2.18 19.01
CA ILE A 20 35.69 -0.87 18.33
C ILE A 20 36.67 0.17 18.92
N SER A 21 37.56 -0.21 19.83
CA SER A 21 38.51 0.77 20.45
C SER A 21 39.78 0.89 19.60
N PHE A 22 39.69 1.55 18.43
CA PHE A 22 40.86 2.07 17.73
C PHE A 22 40.78 3.59 17.67
N ALA A 23 41.77 4.24 18.29
CA ALA A 23 41.91 5.68 18.25
C ALA A 23 42.10 6.18 16.81
N GLN A 24 41.15 6.92 16.31
CA GLN A 24 41.23 7.58 15.01
C GLN A 24 42.04 8.88 15.16
N LYS A 25 43.07 9.06 14.32
CA LYS A 25 43.74 10.36 14.14
C LYS A 25 42.69 11.41 13.71
N GLY A 26 42.79 12.60 14.27
CA GLY A 26 41.85 13.70 14.08
C GLY A 26 41.40 13.89 12.63
N GLY A 27 40.10 14.03 12.42
CA GLY A 27 39.49 14.30 11.12
C GLY A 27 39.60 15.78 10.73
N HIS A 28 39.46 16.05 9.43
CA HIS A 28 39.49 17.40 8.87
C HIS A 28 38.12 18.04 8.87
N THR A 29 38.08 19.36 8.80
CA THR A 29 36.87 20.17 8.72
C THR A 29 36.68 20.69 7.28
N LEU A 30 35.48 20.57 6.74
CA LEU A 30 35.07 21.20 5.50
C LEU A 30 34.06 22.31 5.78
N ASN A 31 34.48 23.55 5.56
CA ASN A 31 33.62 24.72 5.64
C ASN A 31 33.22 25.13 4.23
N VAL A 32 31.93 25.21 3.96
CA VAL A 32 31.38 25.59 2.65
C VAL A 32 30.50 26.81 2.81
N THR A 33 30.66 27.76 1.92
CA THR A 33 29.75 28.89 1.78
C THR A 33 29.01 28.77 0.44
N VAL A 34 27.69 28.80 0.49
CA VAL A 34 26.82 28.67 -0.69
C VAL A 34 26.08 29.98 -0.93
N THR A 35 26.22 30.53 -2.13
CA THR A 35 25.57 31.78 -2.52
C THR A 35 24.86 31.62 -3.87
N GLU A 36 23.90 32.47 -4.14
CA GLU A 36 23.23 32.54 -5.44
C GLU A 36 24.14 33.20 -6.47
N LYS A 37 24.16 32.61 -7.66
CA LYS A 37 24.90 33.18 -8.82
C LYS A 37 24.14 34.37 -9.40
N GLY A 38 24.74 35.48 -9.33
CA GLY A 38 24.18 36.78 -9.83
C GLY A 38 23.95 37.77 -8.70
N THR A 39 23.11 37.44 -7.74
CA THR A 39 22.79 38.29 -6.58
C THR A 39 23.86 38.24 -5.50
N ARG A 40 24.59 37.11 -5.39
CA ARG A 40 25.53 36.77 -4.29
C ARG A 40 24.86 36.69 -2.92
N GLU A 41 23.55 36.60 -2.88
CA GLU A 41 22.81 36.34 -1.63
C GLU A 41 23.12 34.97 -1.08
N ALA A 42 23.17 34.87 0.24
CA ALA A 42 23.42 33.61 0.93
C ALA A 42 22.25 32.65 0.71
N ILE A 43 22.54 31.42 0.26
CA ILE A 43 21.51 30.37 0.16
C ILE A 43 21.41 29.66 1.53
N ILE A 44 20.30 29.87 2.19
CA ILE A 44 19.98 29.35 3.50
C ILE A 44 19.35 27.98 3.33
N MET A 45 19.71 27.00 4.18
CA MET A 45 19.17 25.63 4.16
C MET A 45 19.52 24.78 2.92
N ALA A 46 20.54 25.16 2.14
CA ALA A 46 21.08 24.27 1.13
C ALA A 46 21.64 23.01 1.79
N THR A 47 21.20 21.86 1.34
CA THR A 47 21.65 20.57 1.86
C THR A 47 22.94 20.16 1.17
N MET A 48 23.95 19.84 1.97
CA MET A 48 25.22 19.29 1.49
C MET A 48 25.35 17.86 1.91
N GLN A 49 25.73 17.00 0.98
CA GLN A 49 26.00 15.59 1.24
C GLN A 49 27.41 15.24 0.73
N LEU A 50 28.21 14.64 1.58
CA LEU A 50 29.56 14.20 1.23
C LEU A 50 29.57 12.67 1.09
N GLN A 51 29.73 12.17 -0.10
CA GLN A 51 29.74 10.73 -0.40
C GLN A 51 31.19 10.22 -0.59
N PRO A 52 31.53 8.97 -0.19
CA PRO A 52 30.61 7.91 0.26
C PRO A 52 30.35 7.91 1.78
N ILE A 53 30.80 8.92 2.51
CA ILE A 53 30.70 8.93 3.98
C ILE A 53 29.29 9.26 4.50
N GLY A 54 28.38 9.68 3.62
CA GLY A 54 27.03 10.08 4.01
C GLY A 54 26.95 11.28 4.97
N ALA A 55 28.08 11.97 5.21
CA ALA A 55 28.07 13.14 6.07
C ALA A 55 27.28 14.26 5.41
N MET A 56 26.36 14.86 6.15
CA MET A 56 25.48 15.92 5.68
C MET A 56 25.61 17.16 6.53
N ALA A 57 25.46 18.31 5.93
CA ALA A 57 25.30 19.59 6.61
C ALA A 57 24.28 20.44 5.84
N VAL A 58 23.75 21.45 6.52
CA VAL A 58 22.81 22.41 5.94
C VAL A 58 23.36 23.79 6.16
N THR A 59 23.22 24.68 5.16
CA THR A 59 23.73 26.05 5.28
C THR A 59 22.88 26.89 6.25
N ASP A 60 23.57 27.69 7.05
CA ASP A 60 23.00 28.65 7.99
C ASP A 60 22.47 29.92 7.30
N VAL A 61 22.03 30.90 8.09
CA VAL A 61 21.53 32.20 7.60
C VAL A 61 22.55 33.03 6.78
N ASN A 62 23.84 32.68 6.91
CA ASN A 62 24.93 33.30 6.13
C ASN A 62 25.35 32.43 4.93
N GLY A 63 24.58 31.38 4.59
CA GLY A 63 24.91 30.41 3.56
C GLY A 63 26.10 29.52 3.92
N LYS A 64 26.49 29.40 5.18
CA LYS A 64 27.64 28.62 5.62
C LYS A 64 27.23 27.28 6.21
N ALA A 65 27.96 26.24 5.85
CA ALA A 65 27.80 24.92 6.43
C ALA A 65 29.15 24.30 6.74
N THR A 66 29.24 23.54 7.84
CA THR A 66 30.46 22.91 8.29
C THR A 66 30.26 21.42 8.48
N ILE A 67 31.14 20.62 7.89
CA ILE A 67 31.22 19.18 8.11
C ILE A 67 32.54 18.90 8.84
N ASN A 68 32.46 18.37 10.05
CA ASN A 68 33.64 18.09 10.89
C ASN A 68 34.01 16.60 10.84
N ASN A 69 35.22 16.27 11.32
CA ASN A 69 35.73 14.90 11.44
C ASN A 69 35.72 14.10 10.15
N ILE A 70 36.13 14.72 9.05
CA ILE A 70 36.21 14.07 7.75
C ILE A 70 37.57 13.41 7.62
N PRO A 71 37.65 12.08 7.44
CA PRO A 71 38.94 11.43 7.18
C PRO A 71 39.58 11.94 5.88
N SER A 72 40.90 11.93 5.81
CA SER A 72 41.60 12.29 4.55
C SER A 72 41.18 11.39 3.39
N GLY A 73 40.82 11.97 2.26
CA GLY A 73 40.35 11.21 1.10
C GLY A 73 39.71 12.05 0.02
N GLU A 74 39.31 11.37 -1.06
CA GLU A 74 38.50 12.00 -2.13
C GLU A 74 37.03 11.68 -1.91
N TYR A 75 36.21 12.70 -2.02
CA TYR A 75 34.78 12.67 -1.77
C TYR A 75 34.01 13.32 -2.92
N ASN A 76 32.78 12.92 -3.12
CA ASN A 76 31.84 13.62 -3.96
C ASN A 76 30.94 14.48 -3.08
N LEU A 77 31.09 15.79 -3.19
CA LEU A 77 30.26 16.78 -2.52
C LEU A 77 29.07 17.12 -3.41
N GLN A 78 27.88 16.82 -2.94
CA GLN A 78 26.63 17.23 -3.55
C GLN A 78 26.01 18.34 -2.74
N ILE A 79 25.68 19.47 -3.36
CA ILE A 79 24.95 20.58 -2.75
C ILE A 79 23.65 20.72 -3.51
N SER A 80 22.54 20.68 -2.79
CA SER A 80 21.19 20.81 -3.37
C SER A 80 20.36 21.80 -2.57
N TYR A 81 19.58 22.57 -3.29
CA TYR A 81 18.60 23.50 -2.74
C TYR A 81 17.41 23.65 -3.69
N VAL A 82 16.20 23.75 -3.13
CA VAL A 82 14.97 23.87 -3.90
C VAL A 82 15.01 25.17 -4.73
N GLY A 83 14.75 25.05 -6.04
CA GLY A 83 14.83 26.19 -6.94
C GLY A 83 16.23 26.53 -7.47
N PHE A 84 17.21 25.64 -7.24
CA PHE A 84 18.59 25.81 -7.73
C PHE A 84 19.13 24.54 -8.39
N GLU A 85 20.02 24.71 -9.36
CA GLU A 85 20.74 23.58 -9.96
C GLU A 85 21.65 22.91 -8.91
N PRO A 86 21.59 21.59 -8.72
CA PRO A 86 22.45 20.93 -7.77
C PRO A 86 23.91 20.97 -8.21
N VAL A 87 24.81 21.28 -7.29
CA VAL A 87 26.25 21.26 -7.50
C VAL A 87 26.79 19.90 -7.10
N ASN A 88 27.42 19.19 -8.04
CA ASN A 88 28.13 17.94 -7.81
C ASN A 88 29.61 18.12 -8.12
N THR A 89 30.49 17.97 -7.13
CA THR A 89 31.92 18.19 -7.32
C THR A 89 32.75 17.19 -6.50
N ARG A 90 33.92 16.81 -7.03
CA ARG A 90 34.88 16.00 -6.31
C ARG A 90 35.76 16.88 -5.45
N VAL A 91 35.89 16.53 -4.16
CA VAL A 91 36.69 17.25 -3.17
C VAL A 91 37.73 16.31 -2.57
N LYS A 92 38.99 16.70 -2.63
CA LYS A 92 40.08 16.00 -1.97
C LYS A 92 40.34 16.67 -0.62
N ILE A 93 40.06 15.96 0.46
CA ILE A 93 40.24 16.46 1.82
C ILE A 93 41.46 15.79 2.41
N SER A 94 42.51 16.60 2.64
CA SER A 94 43.78 16.19 3.29
C SER A 94 44.19 17.14 4.41
N LYS A 95 43.46 18.24 4.57
CA LYS A 95 43.56 19.28 5.60
C LYS A 95 42.19 19.96 5.71
N ASP A 96 42.04 20.84 6.67
CA ASP A 96 40.88 21.70 6.79
C ASP A 96 40.70 22.54 5.52
N LEU A 97 39.48 22.51 4.95
CA LEU A 97 39.20 23.15 3.68
C LEU A 97 38.06 24.17 3.86
N GLN A 98 38.25 25.33 3.18
CA GLN A 98 37.18 26.30 2.98
C GLN A 98 36.85 26.36 1.48
N MET A 99 35.58 26.23 1.11
CA MET A 99 35.15 26.29 -0.26
C MET A 99 33.95 27.21 -0.41
N GLN A 100 33.84 27.85 -1.55
CA GLN A 100 32.68 28.67 -1.91
C GLN A 100 32.04 28.12 -3.17
N PHE A 101 30.72 27.99 -3.15
CA PHE A 101 29.93 27.56 -4.28
C PHE A 101 28.87 28.59 -4.60
N GLN A 102 28.69 28.84 -5.89
CA GLN A 102 27.58 29.62 -6.38
C GLN A 102 26.59 28.66 -7.04
N MET A 103 25.38 28.62 -6.54
CA MET A 103 24.31 27.85 -7.15
C MET A 103 23.56 28.75 -8.14
N THR A 104 23.32 28.22 -9.32
CA THR A 104 22.51 28.89 -10.33
C THR A 104 21.06 28.72 -9.95
N PRO A 105 20.25 29.81 -9.83
CA PRO A 105 18.80 29.61 -9.68
C PRO A 105 18.31 28.72 -10.82
N SER A 106 17.70 27.64 -10.49
CA SER A 106 16.87 26.88 -11.38
C SER A 106 15.62 27.75 -11.58
N SER A 107 15.77 28.82 -12.38
CA SER A 107 14.59 29.34 -13.06
C SER A 107 13.92 28.13 -13.69
N LEU A 108 12.61 28.17 -13.89
CA LEU A 108 11.88 27.22 -14.75
C LEU A 108 12.50 27.20 -16.17
N SER A 109 13.84 27.14 -16.26
CA SER A 109 14.50 27.06 -17.54
C SER A 109 14.31 25.62 -17.99
N LEU A 110 13.42 25.48 -18.96
CA LEU A 110 13.15 24.28 -19.72
C LEU A 110 14.43 23.68 -20.39
N ARG A 111 15.61 24.08 -19.92
CA ARG A 111 16.87 23.73 -20.59
C ARG A 111 17.25 22.27 -20.45
N GLU A 112 16.77 21.55 -19.41
CA GLU A 112 17.03 20.13 -19.25
C GLU A 112 16.00 19.50 -18.31
N VAL A 113 14.74 19.38 -18.77
CA VAL A 113 13.68 18.77 -17.99
C VAL A 113 13.84 17.25 -17.98
N GLN A 114 14.06 16.68 -16.81
CA GLN A 114 14.04 15.23 -16.60
C GLN A 114 12.63 14.77 -16.28
N VAL A 115 12.04 14.03 -17.20
CA VAL A 115 10.64 13.60 -17.16
C VAL A 115 10.49 12.14 -16.76
N VAL A 116 11.53 11.54 -16.18
CA VAL A 116 11.56 10.11 -15.85
C VAL A 116 11.98 9.85 -14.41
N ALA A 117 11.54 8.72 -13.88
CA ALA A 117 12.08 8.18 -12.64
C ALA A 117 13.54 7.74 -12.87
N ARG A 118 14.45 8.20 -12.05
CA ARG A 118 15.87 7.80 -12.12
C ARG A 118 16.16 6.68 -11.14
N GLN A 119 16.91 5.70 -11.57
CA GLN A 119 17.47 4.74 -10.66
C GLN A 119 18.57 5.39 -9.80
N ARG A 120 18.54 5.15 -8.49
CA ARG A 120 19.52 5.66 -7.54
C ARG A 120 20.90 5.07 -7.81
N GLU A 121 21.86 5.89 -8.22
CA GLU A 121 23.20 5.44 -8.63
C GLU A 121 24.10 4.95 -7.49
N SER A 122 23.80 5.34 -6.24
CA SER A 122 24.70 5.09 -5.12
C SER A 122 24.32 3.87 -4.26
N GLY A 123 23.18 3.23 -4.53
CA GLY A 123 22.65 2.14 -3.71
C GLY A 123 22.88 0.75 -4.32
N ALA A 124 23.04 -0.25 -3.46
CA ALA A 124 22.97 -1.65 -3.87
C ALA A 124 21.51 -2.12 -4.04
N SER A 125 20.51 -1.40 -3.51
CA SER A 125 19.09 -1.70 -3.62
C SER A 125 18.44 -1.07 -4.86
N THR A 126 17.37 -1.70 -5.34
CA THR A 126 16.57 -1.19 -6.48
C THR A 126 15.61 -0.10 -6.03
N ALA A 127 15.96 1.14 -6.28
CA ALA A 127 15.15 2.31 -5.97
C ALA A 127 15.07 3.25 -7.19
N ASN A 128 13.90 3.86 -7.40
CA ASN A 128 13.68 4.90 -8.38
C ASN A 128 13.39 6.22 -7.66
N VAL A 129 14.00 7.29 -8.11
CA VAL A 129 13.80 8.65 -7.59
C VAL A 129 13.09 9.48 -8.63
N ILE A 130 12.00 10.13 -8.25
CA ILE A 130 11.18 11.00 -9.08
C ILE A 130 11.25 12.39 -8.47
N GLY A 131 11.98 13.28 -9.12
CA GLY A 131 12.16 14.66 -8.66
C GLY A 131 11.03 15.58 -9.09
N ARG A 132 11.03 16.79 -8.54
CA ARG A 132 10.02 17.82 -8.75
C ARG A 132 9.75 18.11 -10.24
N GLN A 133 10.78 18.21 -11.07
CA GLN A 133 10.64 18.48 -12.50
C GLN A 133 9.81 17.42 -13.23
N ALA A 134 10.02 16.14 -12.92
CA ALA A 134 9.24 15.06 -13.51
C ALA A 134 7.77 15.11 -13.08
N ILE A 135 7.51 15.46 -11.81
CA ILE A 135 6.17 15.61 -11.23
C ILE A 135 5.43 16.77 -11.90
N ASP A 136 6.09 17.92 -12.04
CA ASP A 136 5.52 19.11 -12.70
C ASP A 136 5.22 18.85 -14.19
N HIS A 137 6.16 18.20 -14.89
CA HIS A 137 5.96 17.90 -16.31
C HIS A 137 4.84 16.87 -16.55
N LEU A 138 4.59 15.96 -15.58
CA LEU A 138 3.46 15.03 -15.64
C LEU A 138 2.12 15.71 -15.39
N GLN A 139 2.09 16.95 -14.90
CA GLN A 139 0.92 17.63 -14.36
C GLN A 139 0.18 16.76 -13.35
N ALA A 140 0.93 16.14 -12.45
CA ALA A 140 0.39 15.25 -11.43
C ALA A 140 -0.54 16.01 -10.46
N THR A 141 -1.63 15.41 -10.05
CA THR A 141 -2.58 15.95 -9.05
C THR A 141 -2.40 15.27 -7.70
N SER A 142 -1.97 14.01 -7.71
CA SER A 142 -1.75 13.20 -6.51
C SER A 142 -0.53 12.31 -6.65
N LEU A 143 -0.12 11.67 -5.55
CA LEU A 143 0.93 10.65 -5.58
C LEU A 143 0.59 9.49 -6.54
N ALA A 144 -0.70 9.16 -6.70
CA ALA A 144 -1.11 8.11 -7.63
C ALA A 144 -0.71 8.41 -9.09
N ASP A 145 -0.78 9.69 -9.51
CA ASP A 145 -0.30 10.10 -10.84
C ASP A 145 1.21 9.90 -10.97
N VAL A 146 1.97 10.20 -9.91
CA VAL A 146 3.44 10.11 -9.91
C VAL A 146 3.91 8.68 -10.12
N MET A 147 3.14 7.69 -9.64
CA MET A 147 3.47 6.27 -9.79
C MET A 147 3.50 5.78 -11.24
N GLN A 148 2.85 6.47 -12.19
CA GLN A 148 2.90 6.15 -13.63
C GLN A 148 4.33 6.27 -14.22
N LEU A 149 5.25 6.97 -13.54
CA LEU A 149 6.63 7.11 -13.98
C LEU A 149 7.49 5.88 -13.67
N ILE A 150 7.00 4.94 -12.87
CA ILE A 150 7.72 3.74 -12.50
C ILE A 150 7.67 2.70 -13.63
N PRO A 151 8.80 2.06 -14.02
CA PRO A 151 8.81 1.00 -15.01
C PRO A 151 7.81 -0.12 -14.69
N GLY A 152 7.03 -0.54 -15.71
CA GLY A 152 6.02 -1.58 -15.58
C GLY A 152 4.66 -1.17 -15.00
N GLN A 153 4.51 0.08 -14.55
CA GLN A 153 3.21 0.64 -14.19
C GLN A 153 2.42 1.07 -15.43
N LEU A 154 1.10 0.98 -15.34
CA LEU A 154 0.23 1.42 -16.43
C LEU A 154 0.11 2.94 -16.46
N MET A 155 0.06 3.50 -17.66
CA MET A 155 -0.15 4.92 -17.90
C MET A 155 -1.63 5.29 -17.94
N ASP A 156 -2.42 4.68 -17.10
CA ASP A 156 -3.81 5.09 -16.93
C ASP A 156 -3.86 6.25 -15.95
N ARG A 157 -4.56 7.31 -16.32
CA ARG A 157 -4.79 8.39 -15.37
C ARG A 157 -5.63 7.86 -14.22
N PRO A 158 -5.15 7.96 -12.95
CA PRO A 158 -5.90 7.48 -11.81
C PRO A 158 -7.27 8.15 -11.74
N ASP A 159 -8.31 7.34 -11.59
CA ASP A 159 -9.64 7.84 -11.30
C ASP A 159 -9.67 8.35 -9.85
N LEU A 160 -9.63 9.67 -9.66
CA LEU A 160 -9.66 10.27 -8.34
C LEU A 160 -10.99 10.03 -7.59
N THR A 161 -12.03 9.54 -8.26
CA THR A 161 -13.28 9.16 -7.59
C THR A 161 -13.27 7.73 -7.05
N ALA A 162 -12.18 6.97 -7.27
CA ALA A 162 -11.95 5.65 -6.68
C ALA A 162 -10.68 5.68 -5.81
N LYS A 163 -10.73 5.01 -4.65
CA LYS A 163 -9.55 4.88 -3.77
C LYS A 163 -8.40 4.20 -4.50
N GLN A 164 -7.21 4.76 -4.36
CA GLN A 164 -6.00 4.32 -5.05
C GLN A 164 -4.99 3.76 -4.05
N GLY A 165 -4.98 2.44 -3.90
CA GLY A 165 -3.94 1.74 -3.15
C GLY A 165 -2.70 1.50 -3.99
N LEU A 166 -1.55 1.47 -3.36
CA LEU A 166 -0.28 1.23 -4.04
C LEU A 166 0.04 -0.27 -4.09
N GLN A 167 0.34 -0.74 -5.28
CA GLN A 167 0.80 -2.10 -5.53
C GLN A 167 2.11 -2.06 -6.32
N LEU A 168 3.15 -2.69 -5.78
CA LEU A 168 4.46 -2.76 -6.41
C LEU A 168 4.79 -4.21 -6.75
N ARG A 169 5.17 -4.48 -8.01
CA ARG A 169 5.57 -5.79 -8.52
C ARG A 169 4.50 -6.90 -8.43
N THR A 170 3.27 -6.58 -8.13
CA THR A 170 2.15 -7.53 -8.13
C THR A 170 1.11 -7.13 -9.18
N LEU A 171 0.49 -8.12 -9.80
CA LEU A 171 -0.60 -7.92 -10.76
C LEU A 171 -1.97 -8.21 -10.12
N GLN A 172 -1.97 -8.76 -8.91
CA GLN A 172 -3.18 -9.10 -8.19
C GLN A 172 -3.72 -7.87 -7.48
N ASN A 173 -4.96 -7.53 -7.79
CA ASN A 173 -5.66 -6.45 -7.11
C ASN A 173 -6.37 -6.99 -5.87
N ASN A 174 -5.61 -7.41 -4.87
CA ASN A 174 -6.16 -7.82 -3.59
C ASN A 174 -5.75 -6.86 -2.47
N SER A 175 -6.55 -6.83 -1.43
CA SER A 175 -6.35 -5.99 -0.26
C SER A 175 -5.03 -6.31 0.48
N THR A 176 -4.65 -7.59 0.54
CA THR A 176 -3.47 -8.06 1.27
C THR A 176 -2.17 -7.47 0.72
N MET A 177 -2.03 -7.35 -0.60
CA MET A 177 -0.83 -6.80 -1.23
C MET A 177 -0.72 -5.28 -1.06
N ALA A 178 -1.83 -4.56 -1.10
CA ALA A 178 -1.85 -3.13 -0.81
C ALA A 178 -1.56 -2.86 0.68
N PHE A 179 -2.01 -3.72 1.58
CA PHE A 179 -1.70 -3.67 3.02
C PHE A 179 -0.19 -3.83 3.29
N GLY A 180 0.50 -4.62 2.48
CA GLY A 180 1.94 -4.85 2.58
C GLY A 180 2.84 -3.77 1.96
N THR A 181 2.29 -2.68 1.41
CA THR A 181 3.05 -1.55 0.88
C THR A 181 3.05 -0.40 1.87
N ASN A 182 4.23 0.13 2.20
CA ASN A 182 4.38 1.23 3.15
C ASN A 182 4.64 2.55 2.41
N ILE A 183 3.95 3.62 2.81
CA ILE A 183 4.20 4.99 2.36
C ILE A 183 4.71 5.79 3.55
N VAL A 184 5.90 6.37 3.42
CA VAL A 184 6.53 7.19 4.44
C VAL A 184 6.55 8.63 3.96
N VAL A 185 5.92 9.53 4.68
CA VAL A 185 5.89 10.97 4.36
C VAL A 185 6.73 11.73 5.38
N ASP A 186 7.80 12.36 4.92
CA ASP A 186 8.73 13.12 5.77
C ASP A 186 9.23 12.33 7.00
N GLY A 187 9.53 11.05 6.78
CA GLY A 187 10.06 10.15 7.81
C GLY A 187 9.01 9.42 8.65
N VAL A 188 7.73 9.78 8.58
CA VAL A 188 6.63 9.16 9.33
C VAL A 188 5.82 8.24 8.42
N PRO A 189 5.65 6.94 8.76
CA PRO A 189 4.81 6.03 8.01
C PRO A 189 3.34 6.44 8.04
N MET A 190 2.65 6.31 6.91
CA MET A 190 1.19 6.36 6.86
C MET A 190 0.65 4.98 7.30
N SER A 191 0.35 4.86 8.59
CA SER A 191 -0.14 3.59 9.12
C SER A 191 -1.52 3.24 8.57
N ASN A 192 -1.70 1.96 8.23
CA ASN A 192 -2.97 1.34 7.89
C ASN A 192 -3.39 0.28 8.93
N ASN A 193 -2.63 0.12 10.01
CA ASN A 193 -2.86 -0.90 11.03
C ASN A 193 -4.09 -0.59 11.90
N GLY A 194 -4.41 0.70 12.08
CA GLY A 194 -5.56 1.16 12.86
C GLY A 194 -6.90 1.16 12.11
N GLU A 195 -6.89 0.88 10.80
CA GLU A 195 -8.12 0.87 10.00
C GLU A 195 -8.93 -0.41 10.26
N ILE A 196 -10.22 -0.24 10.53
CA ILE A 196 -11.19 -1.31 10.72
C ILE A 196 -12.32 -1.07 9.75
N GLY A 197 -12.55 -1.99 8.83
CA GLY A 197 -13.61 -2.07 7.83
C GLY A 197 -14.23 -0.73 7.38
N GLN A 198 -14.21 -0.45 6.09
CA GLN A 198 -14.74 0.83 5.55
C GLN A 198 -16.15 0.72 4.98
N GLY A 199 -16.74 -0.43 5.03
CA GLY A 199 -18.07 -0.66 4.50
C GLY A 199 -18.99 -1.21 5.54
N ALA A 200 -20.23 -0.76 5.50
CA ALA A 200 -21.31 -1.44 6.17
C ALA A 200 -21.23 -2.94 5.84
N PHE A 201 -20.93 -3.79 6.81
CA PHE A 201 -20.85 -5.25 6.67
C PHE A 201 -19.79 -5.80 5.68
N SER A 202 -18.85 -5.01 5.20
CA SER A 202 -17.74 -5.56 4.46
C SER A 202 -16.64 -5.97 5.44
N GLY A 203 -16.39 -7.25 5.58
CA GLY A 203 -15.26 -7.80 6.34
C GLY A 203 -13.89 -7.50 5.70
N THR A 204 -13.85 -6.75 4.61
CA THR A 204 -12.64 -6.34 3.91
C THR A 204 -12.41 -4.86 4.14
N ALA A 205 -11.47 -4.53 5.04
CA ALA A 205 -10.89 -3.20 5.09
C ALA A 205 -10.22 -2.89 3.75
N PHE A 206 -10.24 -1.63 3.34
CA PHE A 206 -9.31 -1.15 2.34
C PHE A 206 -7.89 -1.24 2.95
N ALA A 207 -7.12 -2.20 2.49
CA ALA A 207 -5.90 -2.63 3.16
C ALA A 207 -4.66 -1.82 2.78
N GLY A 208 -4.79 -0.68 2.13
CA GLY A 208 -3.66 0.17 1.72
C GLY A 208 -3.91 1.65 1.93
N SER A 209 -2.83 2.43 2.06
CA SER A 209 -2.92 3.88 2.15
C SER A 209 -3.42 4.48 0.83
N ASP A 210 -4.40 5.38 0.90
CA ASP A 210 -4.99 6.01 -0.28
C ASP A 210 -4.09 7.14 -0.82
N MET A 211 -3.43 6.89 -1.96
CA MET A 211 -2.51 7.83 -2.59
C MET A 211 -3.16 9.13 -3.07
N ARG A 212 -4.50 9.18 -3.22
CA ARG A 212 -5.23 10.41 -3.58
C ARG A 212 -5.11 11.49 -2.49
N GLN A 213 -4.85 11.07 -1.24
CA GLN A 213 -4.73 11.97 -0.09
C GLN A 213 -3.45 12.80 -0.09
N ILE A 214 -2.45 12.43 -0.89
CA ILE A 214 -1.17 13.14 -0.99
C ILE A 214 -1.17 14.00 -2.25
N SER A 215 -1.26 15.33 -2.08
CA SER A 215 -1.19 16.28 -3.19
C SER A 215 0.20 16.29 -3.83
N ALA A 216 0.26 16.16 -5.16
CA ALA A 216 1.51 16.22 -5.90
C ALA A 216 2.18 17.61 -5.82
N ASP A 217 1.41 18.68 -5.59
CA ASP A 217 1.95 20.05 -5.56
C ASP A 217 2.81 20.33 -4.32
N ASN A 218 2.66 19.54 -3.24
CA ASN A 218 3.51 19.63 -2.05
C ASN A 218 4.71 18.68 -2.07
N ILE A 219 4.86 17.85 -3.10
CA ILE A 219 5.96 16.88 -3.19
C ILE A 219 7.18 17.52 -3.84
N GLU A 220 8.35 17.34 -3.24
CA GLU A 220 9.64 17.68 -3.83
C GLU A 220 10.25 16.47 -4.54
N GLU A 221 10.23 15.32 -3.88
CA GLU A 221 10.83 14.10 -4.38
C GLU A 221 10.06 12.89 -3.87
N VAL A 222 9.97 11.87 -4.71
CA VAL A 222 9.45 10.54 -4.33
C VAL A 222 10.52 9.50 -4.62
N GLU A 223 10.88 8.73 -3.60
CA GLU A 223 11.73 7.54 -3.77
C GLU A 223 10.86 6.28 -3.68
N VAL A 224 10.90 5.45 -4.70
CA VAL A 224 10.14 4.19 -4.76
C VAL A 224 11.11 3.01 -4.72
N ILE A 225 11.10 2.28 -3.62
CA ILE A 225 11.95 1.12 -3.37
C ILE A 225 11.12 -0.14 -3.59
N ARG A 226 11.33 -0.78 -4.74
CA ARG A 226 10.63 -2.00 -5.13
C ARG A 226 11.36 -3.27 -4.70
N GLY A 227 12.68 -3.17 -4.56
CA GLY A 227 13.55 -4.24 -4.11
C GLY A 227 13.60 -4.42 -2.59
N ILE A 228 14.81 -4.62 -2.08
CA ILE A 228 15.08 -4.86 -0.67
C ILE A 228 15.43 -3.52 -0.01
N PRO A 229 14.57 -2.95 0.83
CA PRO A 229 14.81 -1.66 1.47
C PRO A 229 15.86 -1.76 2.59
N SER A 230 16.36 -0.62 3.05
CA SER A 230 17.18 -0.52 4.27
C SER A 230 16.44 -1.12 5.48
N ALA A 231 17.19 -1.70 6.43
CA ALA A 231 16.64 -2.22 7.68
C ALA A 231 15.95 -1.15 8.55
N GLU A 232 16.22 0.13 8.29
CA GLU A 232 15.54 1.27 8.89
C GLU A 232 14.02 1.25 8.67
N TYR A 233 13.57 0.66 7.55
CA TYR A 233 12.16 0.58 7.19
C TYR A 233 11.61 -0.82 7.44
N GLY A 234 10.46 -0.88 8.11
CA GLY A 234 9.78 -2.12 8.47
C GLY A 234 8.30 -2.06 8.12
N ASP A 235 7.58 -3.06 8.61
CA ASP A 235 6.13 -3.21 8.47
C ASP A 235 5.67 -3.20 7.01
N LEU A 236 6.36 -3.99 6.15
CA LEU A 236 6.08 -4.09 4.72
C LEU A 236 6.49 -5.46 4.16
N THR A 237 5.77 -5.91 3.13
CA THR A 237 6.08 -7.11 2.33
C THR A 237 6.30 -6.77 0.86
N SER A 238 5.55 -5.81 0.30
CA SER A 238 5.55 -5.52 -1.14
C SER A 238 6.61 -4.49 -1.54
N GLY A 239 6.60 -3.31 -0.93
CA GLY A 239 7.55 -2.25 -1.25
C GLY A 239 7.38 -1.00 -0.38
N LEU A 240 8.17 0.02 -0.68
CA LEU A 240 8.26 1.26 0.09
C LEU A 240 8.24 2.46 -0.83
N VAL A 241 7.43 3.47 -0.49
CA VAL A 241 7.46 4.79 -1.10
C VAL A 241 7.81 5.82 -0.04
N VAL A 242 8.87 6.57 -0.27
CA VAL A 242 9.29 7.67 0.59
C VAL A 242 8.99 8.98 -0.12
N VAL A 243 8.18 9.79 0.51
CA VAL A 243 7.76 11.11 -0.01
C VAL A 243 8.42 12.19 0.80
N HIS A 244 9.12 13.07 0.11
CA HIS A 244 9.71 14.27 0.69
C HIS A 244 8.89 15.49 0.27
N SER A 245 8.32 16.20 1.25
CA SER A 245 7.59 17.44 1.01
C SER A 245 8.54 18.59 0.71
N LYS A 246 8.04 19.60 -0.02
CA LYS A 246 8.77 20.83 -0.28
C LYS A 246 9.24 21.51 0.99
N VAL A 247 10.47 22.01 0.95
CA VAL A 247 11.11 22.78 2.02
C VAL A 247 11.88 23.96 1.41
N GLY A 248 12.25 24.92 2.23
CA GLY A 248 13.08 26.02 1.80
C GLY A 248 12.30 27.31 1.45
N VAL A 249 13.04 28.36 1.13
CA VAL A 249 12.49 29.66 0.69
C VAL A 249 12.11 29.54 -0.78
N THR A 250 10.87 29.84 -1.10
CA THR A 250 10.34 29.82 -2.47
C THR A 250 9.53 31.08 -2.71
N PRO A 251 9.49 31.61 -3.96
CA PRO A 251 8.54 32.66 -4.34
C PRO A 251 7.09 32.16 -4.15
N TRP A 252 6.12 33.04 -4.26
CA TRP A 252 4.74 32.62 -4.41
C TRP A 252 4.60 31.73 -5.64
N GLN A 253 3.99 30.59 -5.45
CA GLN A 253 3.67 29.63 -6.52
C GLN A 253 2.16 29.47 -6.55
N ALA A 254 1.52 29.75 -7.67
CA ALA A 254 0.10 29.50 -7.88
C ALA A 254 -0.07 28.64 -9.12
N LYS A 255 -0.89 27.59 -9.01
CA LYS A 255 -1.22 26.68 -10.11
C LYS A 255 -2.72 26.51 -10.25
N ALA A 256 -3.17 26.46 -11.48
CA ALA A 256 -4.54 26.11 -11.84
C ALA A 256 -4.50 25.07 -12.95
N LYS A 257 -5.08 23.90 -12.71
CA LYS A 257 -5.17 22.79 -13.65
C LYS A 257 -6.61 22.43 -13.87
N ILE A 258 -7.03 22.36 -15.12
CA ILE A 258 -8.42 22.13 -15.50
C ILE A 258 -8.48 21.15 -16.67
N ASN A 259 -9.35 20.16 -16.53
CA ASN A 259 -9.81 19.31 -17.61
C ASN A 259 -11.30 18.95 -17.41
N PRO A 260 -11.96 18.28 -18.35
CA PRO A 260 -13.40 17.99 -18.22
C PRO A 260 -13.78 17.24 -16.94
N GLY A 261 -12.92 16.37 -16.42
CA GLY A 261 -13.16 15.55 -15.22
C GLY A 261 -12.41 16.00 -13.96
N LEU A 262 -11.65 17.14 -14.03
CA LEU A 262 -10.81 17.57 -12.91
C LEU A 262 -10.62 19.09 -12.89
N GLN A 263 -10.70 19.65 -11.70
CA GLN A 263 -10.24 20.99 -11.36
C GLN A 263 -9.28 20.89 -10.17
N ASN A 264 -8.10 21.49 -10.28
CA ASN A 264 -7.12 21.50 -9.20
C ASN A 264 -6.47 22.88 -9.11
N TYR A 265 -6.44 23.44 -7.93
CA TYR A 265 -5.87 24.76 -7.64
C TYR A 265 -4.92 24.63 -6.47
N SER A 266 -3.72 25.18 -6.60
CA SER A 266 -2.77 25.21 -5.50
C SER A 266 -2.07 26.54 -5.38
N VAL A 267 -1.70 26.87 -4.14
CA VAL A 267 -0.90 28.05 -3.81
C VAL A 267 0.08 27.71 -2.71
N GLY A 268 1.31 28.21 -2.82
CA GLY A 268 2.33 27.98 -1.81
C GLY A 268 3.39 29.06 -1.80
N LYS A 269 4.08 29.16 -0.64
CA LYS A 269 5.22 30.05 -0.45
C LYS A 269 6.13 29.52 0.65
N GLY A 270 7.44 29.69 0.45
CA GLY A 270 8.44 29.54 1.50
C GLY A 270 9.09 30.88 1.83
N PHE A 271 9.16 31.23 3.10
CA PHE A 271 9.76 32.49 3.55
C PHE A 271 10.69 32.30 4.72
N SER A 272 11.74 33.09 4.78
CA SER A 272 12.71 33.12 5.87
C SER A 272 12.23 34.05 6.99
N LEU A 273 12.34 33.59 8.23
CA LEU A 273 12.05 34.35 9.45
C LEU A 273 13.37 34.84 10.10
N ALA A 274 14.20 35.55 9.42
CA ALA A 274 15.48 36.06 9.97
C ALA A 274 16.18 35.06 10.93
N LYS A 275 16.00 35.21 12.26
CA LYS A 275 16.52 34.28 13.26
C LYS A 275 15.62 33.09 13.57
N GLY A 276 14.39 33.06 13.05
CA GLY A 276 13.35 32.07 13.37
C GLY A 276 13.31 30.87 12.44
N GLY A 277 14.22 30.75 11.47
CA GLY A 277 14.25 29.64 10.53
C GLY A 277 13.43 29.91 9.26
N ILE A 278 12.96 28.84 8.63
CA ILE A 278 12.21 28.89 7.37
C ILE A 278 10.83 28.28 7.55
N ILE A 279 9.79 28.98 7.12
CA ILE A 279 8.44 28.48 7.04
C ILE A 279 8.08 28.23 5.57
N ASN A 280 7.48 27.08 5.28
CA ASN A 280 6.89 26.75 3.99
C ASN A 280 5.41 26.43 4.19
N ALA A 281 4.53 27.07 3.46
CA ALA A 281 3.09 26.88 3.53
C ALA A 281 2.53 26.58 2.13
N ASN A 282 1.71 25.54 2.02
CA ASN A 282 1.07 25.13 0.78
C ASN A 282 -0.40 24.79 1.04
N PHE A 283 -1.26 25.22 0.14
CA PHE A 283 -2.66 24.86 0.08
C PHE A 283 -2.99 24.29 -1.29
N ASP A 284 -3.81 23.24 -1.33
CA ASP A 284 -4.27 22.59 -2.56
C ASP A 284 -5.74 22.20 -2.43
N TYR A 285 -6.49 22.46 -3.50
CA TYR A 285 -7.85 22.01 -3.67
C TYR A 285 -7.98 21.24 -4.97
N ALA A 286 -8.55 20.06 -4.94
CA ALA A 286 -8.85 19.27 -6.13
C ALA A 286 -10.30 18.78 -6.09
N LYS A 287 -10.99 18.91 -7.23
CA LYS A 287 -12.31 18.36 -7.47
C LYS A 287 -12.30 17.50 -8.72
N ALA A 288 -12.80 16.29 -8.61
CA ALA A 288 -12.87 15.34 -9.73
C ALA A 288 -14.27 14.73 -9.88
N TRP A 289 -14.62 14.35 -11.10
CA TRP A 289 -15.84 13.63 -11.43
C TRP A 289 -15.51 12.32 -12.16
N GLY A 290 -16.24 11.25 -11.83
CA GLY A 290 -16.10 9.96 -12.48
C GLY A 290 -16.47 9.97 -13.96
N ASP A 291 -17.56 10.68 -14.30
CA ASP A 291 -17.94 11.03 -15.66
C ASP A 291 -18.28 12.54 -15.70
N PRO A 292 -17.61 13.35 -16.52
CA PRO A 292 -17.90 14.77 -16.62
C PRO A 292 -19.30 15.10 -17.19
N ARG A 293 -19.91 14.15 -17.89
CA ARG A 293 -21.27 14.29 -18.46
C ARG A 293 -22.34 14.00 -17.43
N GLN A 294 -22.07 13.01 -16.53
CA GLN A 294 -22.99 12.54 -15.50
C GLN A 294 -22.30 12.69 -14.14
N LYS A 295 -22.44 13.84 -13.51
CA LYS A 295 -21.71 14.19 -12.28
C LYS A 295 -22.24 13.52 -11.02
N THR A 296 -22.70 12.27 -11.12
CA THR A 296 -23.23 11.47 -10.01
C THR A 296 -22.16 10.87 -9.13
N ARG A 297 -20.89 10.96 -9.54
CA ARG A 297 -19.75 10.49 -8.77
C ARG A 297 -18.67 11.55 -8.74
N SER A 298 -18.33 12.03 -7.55
CA SER A 298 -17.35 13.08 -7.38
C SER A 298 -16.42 12.84 -6.18
N PHE A 299 -15.29 13.53 -6.23
CA PHE A 299 -14.29 13.57 -5.19
C PHE A 299 -13.83 15.00 -4.99
N ASP A 300 -13.79 15.47 -3.74
CA ASP A 300 -13.21 16.74 -3.37
C ASP A 300 -12.08 16.50 -2.38
N ARG A 301 -10.93 17.18 -2.55
CA ARG A 301 -9.81 17.14 -1.63
C ARG A 301 -9.33 18.54 -1.31
N TYR A 302 -9.14 18.82 -0.03
CA TYR A 302 -8.48 20.00 0.50
C TYR A 302 -7.23 19.56 1.25
N THR A 303 -6.08 20.14 0.94
CA THR A 303 -4.86 19.91 1.72
C THR A 303 -4.24 21.24 2.13
N ALA A 304 -3.73 21.28 3.36
CA ALA A 304 -2.93 22.38 3.85
C ALA A 304 -1.69 21.81 4.55
N ASN A 305 -0.52 22.28 4.18
CA ASN A 305 0.73 21.83 4.74
C ASN A 305 1.54 23.03 5.19
N ILE A 306 2.02 23.00 6.44
CA ILE A 306 2.88 24.03 7.00
C ILE A 306 4.13 23.32 7.54
N GLY A 307 5.29 23.67 7.01
CA GLY A 307 6.59 23.20 7.48
C GLY A 307 7.37 24.34 8.12
N TRP A 308 8.02 24.08 9.22
CA TRP A 308 8.89 25.01 9.90
C TRP A 308 10.22 24.34 10.25
N GLY A 309 11.28 24.74 9.53
CA GLY A 309 12.65 24.31 9.78
C GLY A 309 13.41 25.37 10.57
N TYR A 310 14.04 24.99 11.66
CA TYR A 310 14.72 25.93 12.56
C TYR A 310 15.85 25.24 13.33
N ASP A 311 16.83 26.05 13.77
CA ASP A 311 17.91 25.62 14.63
C ASP A 311 17.59 25.96 16.09
N ILE A 312 17.40 24.92 16.92
CA ILE A 312 17.20 25.08 18.38
C ILE A 312 18.50 25.53 18.99
N THR A 313 19.61 24.95 18.55
CA THR A 313 20.98 25.35 18.82
C THR A 313 21.83 25.18 17.57
N PRO A 314 23.08 25.73 17.50
CA PRO A 314 23.97 25.50 16.36
C PRO A 314 24.26 24.02 16.03
N ARG A 315 23.96 23.12 16.98
CA ARG A 315 24.15 21.68 16.86
C ARG A 315 22.86 20.92 16.70
N TRP A 316 21.72 21.54 16.98
CA TRP A 316 20.39 20.87 16.96
C TRP A 316 19.46 21.56 15.98
N HIS A 317 19.31 20.94 14.84
CA HIS A 317 18.33 21.32 13.79
C HIS A 317 17.03 20.54 13.97
N ALA A 318 15.90 21.19 13.76
CA ALA A 318 14.58 20.57 13.82
C ALA A 318 13.68 21.05 12.67
N ASP A 319 12.88 20.13 12.17
CA ASP A 319 11.81 20.37 11.19
C ASP A 319 10.48 19.93 11.77
N THR A 320 9.55 20.85 11.90
CA THR A 320 8.18 20.56 12.33
C THR A 320 7.22 20.76 11.17
N LYS A 321 6.40 19.77 10.86
CA LYS A 321 5.44 19.83 9.76
C LYS A 321 4.04 19.48 10.25
N LEU A 322 3.10 20.38 9.99
CA LEU A 322 1.68 20.19 10.20
C LEU A 322 1.02 19.92 8.85
N ARG A 323 0.31 18.83 8.76
CA ARG A 323 -0.45 18.43 7.58
C ARG A 323 -1.93 18.34 7.93
N PHE A 324 -2.74 18.98 7.15
CA PHE A 324 -4.20 18.84 7.15
C PHE A 324 -4.64 18.31 5.80
N MET A 325 -5.53 17.32 5.79
CA MET A 325 -6.18 16.81 4.59
C MET A 325 -7.64 16.54 4.89
N GLN A 326 -8.52 16.97 4.01
CA GLN A 326 -9.92 16.55 4.00
C GLN A 326 -10.29 16.06 2.60
N ALA A 327 -10.78 14.84 2.52
CA ALA A 327 -11.33 14.25 1.30
C ALA A 327 -12.82 13.96 1.48
N LYS A 328 -13.58 14.18 0.42
CA LYS A 328 -15.00 13.85 0.35
C LYS A 328 -15.26 13.05 -0.91
N ASP A 329 -15.71 11.83 -0.74
CA ASP A 329 -16.22 10.99 -1.82
C ASP A 329 -17.74 11.05 -1.82
N TRP A 330 -18.32 11.25 -2.97
CA TRP A 330 -19.78 11.26 -3.15
C TRP A 330 -20.16 10.46 -4.37
N THR A 331 -21.14 9.57 -4.20
CA THR A 331 -21.83 8.89 -5.30
C THR A 331 -23.32 9.08 -5.04
N GLY A 332 -23.98 9.82 -5.93
CA GLY A 332 -25.43 10.06 -5.88
C GLY A 332 -26.18 9.07 -6.76
N GLN A 333 -27.49 9.23 -6.75
CA GLN A 333 -28.42 8.46 -7.56
C GLN A 333 -28.16 8.68 -9.05
N ASP A 334 -28.23 7.63 -9.83
CA ASP A 334 -28.31 7.71 -11.29
C ASP A 334 -29.61 8.40 -11.68
N PRO A 335 -29.59 9.51 -12.45
CA PRO A 335 -30.81 10.20 -12.87
C PRO A 335 -31.80 9.32 -13.65
N ASP A 336 -31.29 8.27 -14.31
CA ASP A 336 -32.10 7.34 -15.07
C ASP A 336 -32.71 6.22 -14.19
N ALA A 337 -32.23 6.06 -12.94
CA ALA A 337 -32.71 5.08 -11.97
C ALA A 337 -33.70 5.73 -10.98
N ILE A 338 -34.94 5.90 -11.41
CA ILE A 338 -35.98 6.73 -10.73
C ILE A 338 -36.33 6.23 -9.30
N GLN A 339 -36.02 4.99 -8.94
CA GLN A 339 -36.49 4.39 -7.67
C GLN A 339 -35.41 4.18 -6.60
N ASP A 340 -34.12 4.39 -6.91
CA ASP A 340 -33.10 3.86 -6.01
C ASP A 340 -32.81 4.71 -4.78
N GLY A 341 -32.94 6.05 -4.84
CA GLY A 341 -32.56 6.93 -3.72
C GLY A 341 -31.15 6.64 -3.16
N THR A 342 -30.33 5.88 -3.90
CA THR A 342 -29.02 5.40 -3.47
C THR A 342 -28.03 6.54 -3.42
N GLU A 343 -27.42 6.75 -2.26
CA GLU A 343 -26.43 7.77 -2.06
C GLU A 343 -25.32 7.26 -1.14
N ASN A 344 -24.08 7.39 -1.59
CA ASN A 344 -22.90 7.05 -0.77
C ASN A 344 -22.05 8.29 -0.55
N LYS A 345 -21.82 8.63 0.72
CA LYS A 345 -20.97 9.74 1.14
C LYS A 345 -19.89 9.23 2.07
N SER A 346 -18.64 9.63 1.80
CA SER A 346 -17.56 9.40 2.74
C SER A 346 -16.75 10.69 2.91
N LYS A 347 -16.53 11.07 4.15
CA LYS A 347 -15.70 12.21 4.52
C LYS A 347 -14.52 11.70 5.35
N THR A 348 -13.32 11.91 4.85
CA THR A 348 -12.08 11.60 5.56
C THR A 348 -11.37 12.89 5.90
N THR A 349 -11.08 13.12 7.19
CA THR A 349 -10.28 14.26 7.65
C THR A 349 -9.06 13.73 8.39
N THR A 350 -7.87 14.11 7.96
CA THR A 350 -6.60 13.70 8.57
C THR A 350 -5.81 14.92 9.03
N VAL A 351 -5.33 14.88 10.26
CA VAL A 351 -4.38 15.84 10.81
C VAL A 351 -3.13 15.08 11.22
N GLY A 352 -1.99 15.51 10.71
CA GLY A 352 -0.69 14.90 11.02
C GLY A 352 0.31 15.96 11.50
N LEU A 353 1.01 15.66 12.56
CA LEU A 353 2.13 16.44 13.07
C LEU A 353 3.39 15.59 13.02
N ASN A 354 4.40 16.05 12.29
CA ASN A 354 5.71 15.40 12.19
C ASN A 354 6.76 16.35 12.76
N HIS A 355 7.62 15.85 13.63
CA HIS A 355 8.75 16.59 14.19
C HIS A 355 10.01 15.75 14.02
N ASN A 356 10.91 16.20 13.16
CA ASN A 356 12.20 15.57 12.90
C ASN A 356 13.30 16.41 13.52
N GLY A 357 14.22 15.77 14.20
CA GLY A 357 15.37 16.46 14.77
C GLY A 357 16.67 15.76 14.45
N ARG A 358 17.73 16.57 14.37
CA ARG A 358 19.10 16.10 14.17
C ARG A 358 20.03 16.85 15.10
N ILE A 359 20.70 16.10 15.96
CA ILE A 359 21.70 16.61 16.91
C ILE A 359 23.09 16.19 16.43
N ARG A 360 23.95 17.15 16.14
CA ARG A 360 25.36 16.88 15.83
C ARG A 360 26.10 16.59 17.11
N MET A 361 26.76 15.45 17.17
CA MET A 361 27.44 14.94 18.37
C MET A 361 28.95 15.05 18.17
N ASP A 362 29.62 15.77 17.55
CA ASP A 362 31.07 16.01 17.34
C ASP A 362 32.03 14.99 18.01
N LEU A 363 31.56 13.73 18.19
CA LEU A 363 32.30 12.62 18.75
C LEU A 363 33.00 11.82 17.63
N PRO A 364 34.13 11.16 17.90
CA PRO A 364 34.91 10.46 16.87
C PRO A 364 34.13 9.40 16.09
N LEU A 365 33.21 8.71 16.75
CA LEU A 365 32.41 7.64 16.17
C LEU A 365 30.96 8.05 15.92
N ILE A 366 30.36 8.81 16.85
CA ILE A 366 28.96 9.24 16.80
C ILE A 366 28.92 10.64 16.18
N ARG A 367 28.33 10.73 14.97
CA ARG A 367 28.26 12.00 14.24
C ARG A 367 26.98 12.76 14.47
N SER A 368 25.86 12.04 14.44
CA SER A 368 24.56 12.69 14.61
C SER A 368 23.51 11.72 15.11
N LEU A 369 22.87 12.11 16.18
CA LEU A 369 21.64 11.49 16.62
C LEU A 369 20.47 12.10 15.85
N LYS A 370 19.66 11.27 15.21
CA LYS A 370 18.43 11.68 14.51
C LYS A 370 17.24 11.10 15.23
N TYR A 371 16.17 11.87 15.32
CA TYR A 371 14.89 11.37 15.81
C TYR A 371 13.74 11.88 14.96
N THR A 372 12.67 11.11 14.94
CA THR A 372 11.41 11.43 14.27
C THR A 372 10.27 11.16 15.24
N LEU A 373 9.41 12.13 15.42
CA LEU A 373 8.15 12.01 16.14
C LEU A 373 7.02 12.28 15.17
N GLY A 374 6.01 11.42 15.16
CA GLY A 374 4.81 11.57 14.32
C GLY A 374 3.56 11.30 15.11
N VAL A 375 2.54 12.13 14.91
CA VAL A 375 1.18 11.87 15.39
C VAL A 375 0.25 12.10 14.23
N THR A 376 -0.58 11.11 13.92
CA THR A 376 -1.61 11.22 12.89
C THR A 376 -2.95 10.81 13.47
N MET A 377 -3.96 11.65 13.27
CA MET A 377 -5.34 11.38 13.64
C MET A 377 -6.20 11.51 12.40
N THR A 378 -7.02 10.49 12.16
CA THR A 378 -7.95 10.47 11.02
C THR A 378 -9.36 10.27 11.52
N GLN A 379 -10.28 11.01 10.95
CA GLN A 379 -11.70 10.86 11.12
C GLN A 379 -12.32 10.45 9.80
N ILE A 380 -13.01 9.31 9.78
CA ILE A 380 -13.70 8.77 8.61
C ILE A 380 -15.17 8.63 8.96
N ASP A 381 -16.01 9.40 8.30
CA ASP A 381 -17.46 9.34 8.42
C ASP A 381 -18.03 8.88 7.08
N THR A 382 -18.62 7.69 7.06
CA THR A 382 -19.23 7.11 5.85
C THR A 382 -20.72 6.92 6.08
N ARG A 383 -21.51 7.33 5.11
CA ARG A 383 -22.96 7.16 5.10
C ARG A 383 -23.36 6.54 3.77
N ASN A 384 -23.92 5.34 3.83
CA ASN A 384 -24.40 4.60 2.67
C ASN A 384 -25.92 4.48 2.75
N THR A 385 -26.61 5.08 1.81
CA THR A 385 -28.08 4.98 1.68
C THR A 385 -28.38 4.11 0.47
N SER A 386 -29.26 3.13 0.63
CA SER A 386 -29.74 2.30 -0.48
C SER A 386 -31.22 1.98 -0.34
N TYR A 387 -31.82 1.65 -1.48
CA TYR A 387 -33.19 1.16 -1.53
C TYR A 387 -33.21 -0.33 -1.21
N VAL A 388 -33.94 -0.70 -0.15
CA VAL A 388 -34.16 -2.09 0.25
C VAL A 388 -35.48 -2.54 -0.32
N SER A 389 -35.43 -3.46 -1.27
CA SER A 389 -36.63 -3.98 -1.95
C SER A 389 -37.20 -5.18 -1.21
N VAL A 390 -38.50 -5.18 -1.01
CA VAL A 390 -39.26 -6.33 -0.52
C VAL A 390 -39.94 -7.01 -1.69
N SER A 391 -39.32 -8.06 -2.23
CA SER A 391 -39.80 -8.77 -3.41
C SER A 391 -40.66 -9.99 -3.10
N SER A 392 -40.61 -10.52 -1.88
CA SER A 392 -41.27 -11.77 -1.46
C SER A 392 -42.45 -11.57 -0.50
N GLY A 393 -43.02 -10.36 -0.45
CA GLY A 393 -44.16 -10.03 0.40
C GLY A 393 -43.79 -9.67 1.84
N LEU A 394 -42.66 -10.14 2.36
CA LEU A 394 -42.13 -9.75 3.68
C LEU A 394 -40.61 -9.82 3.69
N LEU A 395 -39.99 -9.01 4.55
CA LEU A 395 -38.56 -8.97 4.78
C LEU A 395 -38.28 -8.98 6.28
N PRO A 396 -37.66 -10.05 6.84
CA PRO A 396 -37.36 -10.11 8.25
C PRO A 396 -36.23 -9.15 8.62
N ILE A 397 -36.30 -8.58 9.83
CA ILE A 397 -35.28 -7.66 10.38
C ILE A 397 -34.49 -8.42 11.45
N LEU A 398 -33.27 -8.85 11.08
CA LEU A 398 -32.41 -9.68 11.90
C LEU A 398 -31.52 -8.80 12.80
N THR A 399 -31.78 -8.81 14.12
CA THR A 399 -31.06 -7.96 15.08
C THR A 399 -30.48 -8.72 16.27
N ALA A 400 -30.75 -10.02 16.40
CA ALA A 400 -30.27 -10.84 17.51
C ALA A 400 -28.74 -10.87 17.61
N ARG A 401 -28.20 -10.76 18.83
CA ARG A 401 -26.75 -10.69 19.10
C ARG A 401 -26.23 -11.84 19.94
N GLU A 402 -27.11 -12.75 20.34
CA GLU A 402 -26.78 -13.94 21.12
C GLU A 402 -27.36 -15.18 20.44
N THR A 403 -26.78 -16.35 20.73
CA THR A 403 -27.32 -17.62 20.23
C THR A 403 -28.67 -17.90 20.85
N GLY A 404 -29.68 -18.23 20.02
CA GLY A 404 -31.01 -18.54 20.47
C GLY A 404 -32.09 -18.44 19.41
N TYR A 405 -33.32 -18.67 19.82
CA TYR A 405 -34.50 -18.54 18.97
C TYR A 405 -35.18 -17.19 19.23
N TYR A 406 -35.57 -16.53 18.15
CA TYR A 406 -36.14 -15.18 18.22
C TYR A 406 -37.38 -15.04 17.38
N SER A 407 -38.40 -14.35 17.94
CA SER A 407 -39.47 -13.80 17.13
C SER A 407 -38.95 -12.54 16.45
N VAL A 408 -39.00 -12.53 15.13
CA VAL A 408 -38.34 -11.52 14.31
C VAL A 408 -39.40 -10.59 13.71
N PRO A 409 -39.28 -9.27 13.89
CA PRO A 409 -40.09 -8.32 13.18
C PRO A 409 -39.81 -8.36 11.67
N TRP A 410 -40.76 -7.97 10.85
CA TRP A 410 -40.65 -7.89 9.42
C TRP A 410 -41.31 -6.65 8.85
N VAL A 411 -40.90 -6.27 7.66
CA VAL A 411 -41.53 -5.22 6.86
C VAL A 411 -42.13 -5.81 5.59
N THR A 412 -43.21 -5.20 5.12
CA THR A 412 -43.93 -5.60 3.91
C THR A 412 -43.77 -4.62 2.76
N SER A 413 -43.22 -3.44 3.02
CA SER A 413 -42.97 -2.40 2.02
C SER A 413 -41.49 -2.09 1.88
N SER A 414 -41.06 -1.83 0.67
CA SER A 414 -39.69 -1.38 0.38
C SER A 414 -39.44 -0.02 1.04
N TYR A 415 -38.18 0.22 1.41
CA TYR A 415 -37.75 1.41 2.13
C TYR A 415 -36.35 1.87 1.77
N LEU A 416 -36.03 3.13 2.09
CA LEU A 416 -34.67 3.64 2.05
C LEU A 416 -33.99 3.40 3.40
N ALA A 417 -32.83 2.80 3.37
CA ALA A 417 -32.03 2.50 4.55
C ALA A 417 -30.67 3.17 4.50
N THR A 418 -30.18 3.59 5.65
CA THR A 418 -28.86 4.23 5.77
C THR A 418 -28.01 3.52 6.81
N GLY A 419 -26.88 2.96 6.34
CA GLY A 419 -25.80 2.47 7.18
C GLY A 419 -24.76 3.57 7.42
N ILE A 420 -24.32 3.72 8.67
CA ILE A 420 -23.35 4.72 9.09
C ILE A 420 -22.11 4.01 9.63
N THR A 421 -20.93 4.47 9.23
CA THR A 421 -19.65 4.02 9.79
C THR A 421 -18.88 5.25 10.26
N GLU A 422 -18.54 5.29 11.54
CA GLU A 422 -17.67 6.29 12.14
C GLU A 422 -16.39 5.63 12.64
N SER A 423 -15.29 5.93 11.97
CA SER A 423 -13.97 5.38 12.29
C SER A 423 -13.03 6.53 12.67
N ARG A 424 -12.23 6.33 13.72
CA ARG A 424 -11.30 7.32 14.27
C ARG A 424 -9.92 6.69 14.47
N PRO A 425 -9.25 6.21 13.38
CA PRO A 425 -7.92 5.66 13.51
C PRO A 425 -6.91 6.74 13.86
N GLY A 426 -6.01 6.41 14.75
CA GLY A 426 -4.88 7.24 15.15
C GLY A 426 -3.60 6.45 15.17
N ASN A 427 -2.49 7.16 15.02
CA ASN A 427 -1.15 6.59 15.04
C ASN A 427 -0.17 7.54 15.75
N ILE A 428 0.68 6.97 16.63
CA ILE A 428 1.88 7.63 17.15
C ILE A 428 3.08 6.85 16.64
N PHE A 429 4.05 7.58 16.12
CA PHE A 429 5.32 7.05 15.63
C PHE A 429 6.48 7.74 16.30
N PHE A 430 7.43 6.97 16.80
CA PHE A 430 8.72 7.43 17.27
C PHE A 430 9.83 6.62 16.61
N LYS A 431 10.86 7.29 16.12
CA LYS A 431 12.09 6.65 15.63
C LYS A 431 13.32 7.42 16.11
N MET A 432 14.34 6.69 16.50
CA MET A 432 15.64 7.25 16.82
C MET A 432 16.74 6.45 16.12
N THR A 433 17.67 7.16 15.48
CA THR A 433 18.78 6.54 14.74
C THR A 433 20.09 7.23 15.02
N ASP A 434 21.15 6.47 15.03
CA ASP A 434 22.51 6.97 15.09
C ASP A 434 23.35 6.40 13.94
N ASP A 435 24.19 7.25 13.35
CA ASP A 435 25.06 6.90 12.21
C ASP A 435 26.52 6.94 12.65
N PHE A 436 27.20 5.81 12.52
CA PHE A 436 28.62 5.66 12.78
C PHE A 436 29.37 5.57 11.45
N PHE A 437 30.52 6.19 11.38
CA PHE A 437 31.31 6.17 10.17
C PHE A 437 32.77 5.82 10.48
N TRP A 438 33.30 4.87 9.72
CA TRP A 438 34.68 4.46 9.84
C TRP A 438 35.32 4.29 8.46
N ARG A 439 36.58 4.70 8.34
CA ARG A 439 37.39 4.51 7.13
C ARG A 439 38.78 4.04 7.50
N SER A 440 39.22 2.94 6.87
CA SER A 440 40.58 2.44 6.98
C SER A 440 41.10 2.02 5.61
N GLY A 441 42.10 2.73 5.11
CA GLY A 441 42.69 2.47 3.81
C GLY A 441 41.67 2.44 2.66
N LYS A 442 41.46 1.26 2.07
CA LYS A 442 40.53 1.01 0.94
C LYS A 442 39.09 0.75 1.40
N THR A 443 38.87 0.58 2.68
CA THR A 443 37.57 0.23 3.28
C THR A 443 36.89 1.46 3.80
N VAL A 444 35.58 1.56 3.52
CA VAL A 444 34.66 2.57 4.09
C VAL A 444 33.45 1.82 4.65
N GLN A 445 33.15 2.07 5.89
CA GLN A 445 31.99 1.53 6.58
C GLN A 445 31.10 2.65 7.10
N SER A 446 29.79 2.49 6.94
CA SER A 446 28.78 3.34 7.55
C SER A 446 27.79 2.42 8.26
N PHE A 447 27.85 2.45 9.58
CA PHE A 447 27.02 1.63 10.42
C PHE A 447 25.90 2.47 11.02
N LYS A 448 24.66 2.03 10.88
CA LYS A 448 23.47 2.67 11.37
C LYS A 448 22.78 1.75 12.38
N VAL A 449 22.40 2.29 13.52
CA VAL A 449 21.55 1.60 14.49
C VAL A 449 20.33 2.45 14.80
N GLY A 450 19.25 1.82 15.17
CA GLY A 450 18.07 2.55 15.55
C GLY A 450 16.99 1.69 16.18
N VAL A 451 16.03 2.39 16.74
CA VAL A 451 14.81 1.83 17.31
C VAL A 451 13.63 2.63 16.79
N ASP A 452 12.50 1.97 16.60
CA ASP A 452 11.23 2.64 16.34
C ASP A 452 10.09 1.99 17.12
N TYR A 453 9.09 2.81 17.36
CA TYR A 453 7.88 2.46 18.08
C TYR A 453 6.67 3.01 17.35
N HIS A 454 5.65 2.18 17.20
CA HIS A 454 4.35 2.52 16.64
C HIS A 454 3.26 2.19 17.66
N TYR A 455 2.29 3.05 17.77
CA TYR A 455 1.05 2.79 18.49
C TYR A 455 -0.12 3.16 17.60
N ASP A 456 -0.94 2.19 17.26
CA ASP A 456 -2.11 2.33 16.38
C ASP A 456 -3.38 2.02 17.17
N TRP A 457 -4.42 2.84 17.00
CA TRP A 457 -5.72 2.64 17.67
C TRP A 457 -6.87 3.11 16.80
N ASN A 458 -8.10 2.77 17.20
CA ASN A 458 -9.33 3.29 16.62
C ASN A 458 -10.37 3.51 17.71
N THR A 459 -10.84 4.74 17.86
CA THR A 459 -11.83 5.17 18.86
C THR A 459 -13.16 5.56 18.22
N GLY A 460 -13.46 5.03 17.05
CA GLY A 460 -14.70 5.32 16.35
C GLY A 460 -15.90 4.62 16.97
N ARG A 461 -17.08 5.24 16.86
CA ARG A 461 -18.36 4.61 17.21
C ARG A 461 -18.63 3.33 16.43
N GLY A 462 -17.93 3.16 15.29
CA GLY A 462 -17.99 1.97 14.47
C GLY A 462 -19.15 1.97 13.49
N TYR A 463 -19.69 0.78 13.24
CA TYR A 463 -20.76 0.60 12.29
C TYR A 463 -22.12 0.47 12.98
N TYR A 464 -23.14 1.19 12.48
CA TYR A 464 -24.52 1.13 12.96
C TYR A 464 -25.52 1.58 11.88
N ASN A 465 -26.81 1.27 12.08
CA ASN A 465 -27.90 1.73 11.22
C ASN A 465 -28.42 3.09 11.69
N ALA A 466 -28.81 3.95 10.76
CA ALA A 466 -29.46 5.23 11.11
C ALA A 466 -30.82 5.00 11.77
N ASP A 467 -31.52 3.96 11.35
CA ASP A 467 -32.74 3.45 11.94
C ASP A 467 -32.60 1.94 12.15
N GLU A 468 -32.70 1.49 13.40
CA GLU A 468 -32.56 0.07 13.74
C GLU A 468 -33.76 -0.75 13.26
N ASN A 469 -34.92 -0.15 13.08
CA ASN A 469 -36.13 -0.78 12.58
C ASN A 469 -36.14 -0.90 11.05
N LEU A 470 -35.31 -0.12 10.36
CA LEU A 470 -35.16 -0.11 8.92
C LEU A 470 -33.65 -0.27 8.56
N PRO A 471 -33.08 -1.41 8.86
CA PRO A 471 -31.62 -1.61 8.74
C PRO A 471 -31.18 -1.59 7.28
N TYR A 472 -29.96 -1.10 7.05
CA TYR A 472 -29.33 -1.00 5.73
C TYR A 472 -29.20 -2.36 5.02
N ARG A 473 -28.96 -3.41 5.81
CA ARG A 473 -28.89 -4.80 5.30
C ARG A 473 -29.64 -5.75 6.24
N PRO A 474 -30.96 -5.80 6.14
CA PRO A 474 -31.81 -6.54 7.09
C PRO A 474 -31.51 -8.05 7.12
N ASN A 475 -31.08 -8.63 6.00
CA ASN A 475 -30.82 -10.07 5.85
C ASN A 475 -29.33 -10.42 5.94
N SER A 476 -28.47 -9.51 6.39
CA SER A 476 -27.06 -9.79 6.44
C SER A 476 -26.66 -10.38 7.79
N ASN A 477 -25.60 -11.18 7.76
CA ASN A 477 -24.97 -11.73 8.95
C ASN A 477 -24.19 -10.67 9.76
N GLY A 478 -24.19 -9.40 9.34
CA GLY A 478 -23.54 -8.31 10.04
C GLY A 478 -24.45 -7.69 11.10
N ARG A 479 -23.85 -7.22 12.19
CA ARG A 479 -24.52 -6.48 13.26
C ARG A 479 -23.77 -5.18 13.54
N PRO A 480 -24.40 -4.16 14.13
CA PRO A 480 -23.68 -2.97 14.59
C PRO A 480 -22.51 -3.34 15.50
N ARG A 481 -21.38 -2.67 15.31
CA ARG A 481 -20.13 -2.93 16.04
C ARG A 481 -19.44 -1.62 16.39
N ALA A 482 -19.04 -1.45 17.66
CA ALA A 482 -18.20 -0.36 18.12
C ALA A 482 -16.71 -0.65 17.79
N PHE A 483 -15.93 0.40 17.53
CA PHE A 483 -14.48 0.25 17.29
C PHE A 483 -13.66 0.70 18.50
N ASP A 484 -14.22 1.50 19.39
CA ASP A 484 -13.59 1.97 20.61
C ASP A 484 -13.40 0.88 21.67
N ASP A 485 -14.09 -0.26 21.53
CA ASP A 485 -13.88 -1.46 22.36
C ASP A 485 -12.61 -2.23 21.99
N ILE A 486 -11.95 -1.88 20.86
CA ILE A 486 -10.80 -2.63 20.33
C ILE A 486 -9.51 -2.06 20.92
N PRO A 487 -8.70 -2.91 21.61
CA PRO A 487 -7.44 -2.47 22.17
C PRO A 487 -6.46 -1.94 21.11
N GLY A 488 -5.70 -0.93 21.45
CA GLY A 488 -4.66 -0.40 20.56
C GLY A 488 -3.50 -1.38 20.38
N LEU A 489 -2.75 -1.18 19.29
CA LEU A 489 -1.67 -2.03 18.83
C LEU A 489 -0.33 -1.36 19.06
N HIS A 490 0.56 -1.99 19.83
CA HIS A 490 1.92 -1.52 20.07
C HIS A 490 2.91 -2.35 19.26
N GLN A 491 3.78 -1.68 18.52
CA GLN A 491 4.86 -2.33 17.76
C GLN A 491 6.18 -1.68 18.13
N LEU A 492 7.12 -2.48 18.60
CA LEU A 492 8.49 -2.07 18.90
C LEU A 492 9.44 -2.75 17.93
N SER A 493 10.38 -1.99 17.37
CA SER A 493 11.41 -2.53 16.50
C SER A 493 12.78 -1.99 16.84
N ALA A 494 13.81 -2.81 16.57
CA ALA A 494 15.20 -2.41 16.62
C ALA A 494 15.89 -2.87 15.33
N PHE A 495 16.80 -2.07 14.81
CA PHE A 495 17.52 -2.39 13.59
C PHE A 495 18.98 -1.94 13.63
N ALA A 496 19.78 -2.65 12.84
CA ALA A 496 21.18 -2.32 12.58
C ALA A 496 21.46 -2.58 11.09
N GLU A 497 22.24 -1.69 10.48
CA GLU A 497 22.65 -1.81 9.08
C GLU A 497 24.10 -1.36 8.90
N ASP A 498 24.91 -2.17 8.21
CA ASP A 498 26.27 -1.82 7.80
C ASP A 498 26.33 -1.66 6.28
N GLN A 499 26.80 -0.50 5.85
CA GLN A 499 27.13 -0.20 4.46
C GLN A 499 28.65 -0.28 4.28
N PHE A 500 29.10 -1.44 3.86
CA PHE A 500 30.49 -1.72 3.60
C PHE A 500 30.85 -1.38 2.16
N THR A 501 31.92 -0.59 1.95
CA THR A 501 32.48 -0.31 0.63
C THR A 501 33.96 -0.62 0.62
N TYR A 502 34.39 -1.47 -0.30
CA TYR A 502 35.78 -1.83 -0.51
C TYR A 502 36.26 -1.42 -1.91
N ASN A 503 37.22 -0.49 -1.95
CA ASN A 503 37.82 -0.02 -3.20
C ASN A 503 39.04 -0.90 -3.54
N ILE A 504 38.83 -1.92 -4.40
CA ILE A 504 39.88 -2.85 -4.80
C ILE A 504 40.97 -2.10 -5.53
N ASN A 505 40.58 -1.30 -6.53
CA ASN A 505 41.43 -0.39 -7.27
C ASN A 505 40.68 0.85 -7.72
N LYS A 506 41.21 1.63 -8.69
CA LYS A 506 40.55 2.88 -9.17
C LYS A 506 39.21 2.64 -9.90
N VAL A 507 38.95 1.43 -10.35
CA VAL A 507 37.74 1.05 -11.12
C VAL A 507 36.86 0.10 -10.31
N ASN A 508 37.45 -1.01 -9.86
CA ASN A 508 36.73 -2.08 -9.21
C ASN A 508 36.38 -1.71 -7.76
N ARG A 509 35.10 -1.75 -7.44
CA ARG A 509 34.55 -1.40 -6.13
C ARG A 509 33.47 -2.41 -5.75
N LEU A 510 33.58 -2.95 -4.55
CA LEU A 510 32.54 -3.77 -3.93
C LEU A 510 31.79 -2.94 -2.90
N ARG A 511 30.48 -2.96 -2.97
CA ARG A 511 29.57 -2.36 -1.99
C ARG A 511 28.65 -3.44 -1.46
N ILE A 512 28.52 -3.56 -0.15
CA ILE A 512 27.65 -4.51 0.52
C ILE A 512 26.84 -3.74 1.56
N ASN A 513 25.52 -3.91 1.54
CA ASN A 513 24.64 -3.42 2.60
C ASN A 513 24.06 -4.63 3.31
N PHE A 514 24.43 -4.84 4.55
CA PHE A 514 23.86 -5.87 5.41
C PHE A 514 23.02 -5.21 6.48
N GLY A 515 21.76 -5.62 6.58
CA GLY A 515 20.82 -5.09 7.56
C GLY A 515 20.10 -6.20 8.32
N LEU A 516 19.81 -5.93 9.58
CA LEU A 516 19.01 -6.80 10.43
C LEU A 516 17.97 -5.96 11.16
N ARG A 517 16.70 -6.38 11.09
CA ARG A 517 15.62 -5.75 11.82
C ARG A 517 14.86 -6.78 12.64
N PHE A 518 14.65 -6.48 13.90
CA PHE A 518 13.77 -7.19 14.81
C PHE A 518 12.51 -6.37 15.02
N THR A 519 11.35 -7.00 14.94
CA THR A 519 10.04 -6.37 15.21
C THR A 519 9.27 -7.23 16.18
N SER A 520 8.68 -6.62 17.21
CA SER A 520 7.83 -7.27 18.20
C SER A 520 6.51 -6.52 18.29
N LEU A 521 5.42 -7.26 18.19
CA LEU A 521 4.06 -6.77 18.34
C LEU A 521 3.57 -7.06 19.76
N GLN A 522 3.10 -6.05 20.46
CA GLN A 522 2.58 -6.08 21.83
C GLN A 522 1.21 -5.40 21.84
N PRO A 523 0.31 -5.68 22.79
CA PRO A 523 0.48 -6.22 24.14
C PRO A 523 0.12 -7.71 24.30
N PHE A 524 0.31 -8.54 23.31
CA PHE A 524 -0.20 -9.91 23.31
C PHE A 524 0.76 -10.85 24.00
N SER A 525 0.41 -11.28 25.22
CA SER A 525 1.14 -12.34 25.94
C SER A 525 0.96 -13.73 25.32
N ASP A 526 -0.13 -13.93 24.60
CA ASP A 526 -0.52 -15.21 23.99
C ASP A 526 -0.27 -15.27 22.47
N VAL A 527 -0.04 -14.11 21.83
CA VAL A 527 0.32 -13.98 20.41
C VAL A 527 1.46 -12.99 20.26
N ALA A 528 2.61 -13.30 20.82
CA ALA A 528 3.82 -12.54 20.56
C ALA A 528 4.25 -12.81 19.12
N THR A 529 3.82 -11.97 18.18
CA THR A 529 4.35 -12.01 16.83
C THR A 529 5.66 -11.26 16.79
N THR A 530 6.75 -11.99 16.75
CA THR A 530 8.07 -11.44 16.51
C THR A 530 8.52 -11.77 15.09
N ALA A 531 9.27 -10.88 14.48
CA ALA A 531 9.90 -11.14 13.19
C ALA A 531 11.35 -10.68 13.21
N LEU A 532 12.22 -11.51 12.65
CA LEU A 532 13.60 -11.15 12.35
C LEU A 532 13.75 -11.06 10.83
N SER A 533 14.18 -9.89 10.35
CA SER A 533 14.23 -9.56 8.91
C SER A 533 15.67 -9.24 8.49
N PRO A 534 16.47 -10.26 8.14
CA PRO A 534 17.79 -10.05 7.56
C PRO A 534 17.68 -9.58 6.11
N ARG A 535 18.60 -8.69 5.71
CA ARG A 535 18.66 -8.09 4.36
C ARG A 535 20.10 -7.95 3.93
N LEU A 536 20.37 -8.36 2.70
CA LEU A 536 21.69 -8.26 2.08
C LEU A 536 21.55 -7.73 0.66
N ASN A 537 22.19 -6.62 0.37
CA ASN A 537 22.33 -6.09 -0.99
C ASN A 537 23.80 -5.95 -1.29
N ALA A 538 24.24 -6.35 -2.50
CA ALA A 538 25.60 -6.21 -2.95
C ALA A 538 25.65 -5.60 -4.35
N ALA A 539 26.66 -4.78 -4.62
CA ALA A 539 26.94 -4.26 -5.94
C ALA A 539 28.46 -4.28 -6.19
N PHE A 540 28.84 -4.77 -7.35
CA PHE A 540 30.22 -4.86 -7.78
C PHE A 540 30.44 -4.12 -9.10
N THR A 541 31.30 -3.10 -9.07
CA THR A 541 31.75 -2.41 -10.27
C THR A 541 32.81 -3.26 -10.95
N VAL A 542 32.42 -3.97 -12.02
CA VAL A 542 33.29 -4.88 -12.78
C VAL A 542 34.23 -4.08 -13.67
N THR A 543 33.67 -3.10 -14.37
CA THR A 543 34.43 -2.20 -15.27
C THR A 543 33.87 -0.78 -15.11
N LYS A 544 34.47 0.21 -15.80
CA LYS A 544 33.93 1.59 -15.81
C LYS A 544 32.52 1.70 -16.40
N TRP A 545 32.11 0.71 -17.18
CA TRP A 545 30.84 0.70 -17.89
C TRP A 545 29.85 -0.38 -17.39
N LEU A 546 30.27 -1.29 -16.48
CA LEU A 546 29.44 -2.38 -15.99
C LEU A 546 29.46 -2.47 -14.46
N ASP A 547 28.29 -2.29 -13.86
CA ASP A 547 28.00 -2.61 -12.47
C ASP A 547 27.05 -3.82 -12.42
N ILE A 548 27.37 -4.84 -11.62
CA ILE A 548 26.49 -5.99 -11.32
C ILE A 548 26.01 -5.81 -9.88
N ARG A 549 24.73 -6.07 -9.66
CA ARG A 549 24.13 -5.98 -8.33
C ARG A 549 23.18 -7.14 -8.08
N GLY A 550 22.96 -7.44 -6.80
CA GLY A 550 22.01 -8.45 -6.38
C GLY A 550 21.70 -8.33 -4.91
N GLY A 551 20.66 -8.98 -4.49
CA GLY A 551 20.27 -8.95 -3.11
C GLY A 551 19.31 -10.09 -2.73
N ILE A 552 19.29 -10.37 -1.44
CA ILE A 552 18.34 -11.25 -0.79
C ILE A 552 17.90 -10.62 0.52
N GLY A 553 16.60 -10.66 0.81
CA GLY A 553 16.08 -10.09 2.04
C GLY A 553 14.75 -10.67 2.46
N LEU A 554 14.53 -10.69 3.76
CA LEU A 554 13.26 -11.04 4.37
C LEU A 554 12.58 -9.75 4.85
N ASN A 555 11.38 -9.51 4.36
CA ASN A 555 10.51 -8.43 4.82
C ASN A 555 9.36 -9.01 5.63
N SER A 556 8.83 -8.24 6.58
CA SER A 556 7.69 -8.67 7.38
C SER A 556 6.67 -7.56 7.54
N LYS A 557 5.38 -7.93 7.52
CA LYS A 557 4.21 -7.08 7.82
C LYS A 557 3.47 -7.63 9.01
N THR A 558 3.22 -6.79 9.99
CA THR A 558 2.42 -7.14 11.16
C THR A 558 0.93 -7.18 10.81
N PRO A 559 0.12 -8.04 11.46
CA PRO A 559 -1.33 -7.95 11.33
C PRO A 559 -1.82 -6.63 11.94
N GLY A 560 -2.77 -5.97 11.29
CA GLY A 560 -3.46 -4.78 11.82
C GLY A 560 -4.61 -5.14 12.76
N LEU A 561 -5.26 -4.11 13.33
CA LEU A 561 -6.39 -4.27 14.26
C LEU A 561 -7.51 -5.15 13.70
N MET A 562 -7.85 -4.99 12.43
CA MET A 562 -8.88 -5.80 11.79
C MET A 562 -8.54 -7.30 11.75
N HIS A 563 -7.26 -7.64 11.58
CA HIS A 563 -6.82 -9.04 11.53
C HIS A 563 -6.82 -9.69 12.92
N LEU A 564 -6.53 -8.90 13.96
CA LEU A 564 -6.40 -9.37 15.34
C LEU A 564 -7.73 -9.39 16.08
N TYR A 565 -8.65 -8.51 15.73
CA TYR A 565 -9.95 -8.34 16.35
C TYR A 565 -11.06 -8.43 15.30
N PRO A 566 -11.30 -9.61 14.71
CA PRO A 566 -12.40 -9.82 13.79
C PRO A 566 -13.75 -9.61 14.52
N ASP A 567 -14.79 -9.32 13.76
CA ASP A 567 -16.15 -9.24 14.29
C ASP A 567 -16.71 -10.65 14.59
N LYS A 568 -17.72 -10.72 15.46
CA LYS A 568 -18.51 -11.94 15.66
C LYS A 568 -19.19 -12.34 14.36
N LYS A 569 -19.35 -13.62 14.16
CA LYS A 569 -20.10 -14.16 13.03
C LYS A 569 -21.50 -14.52 13.48
N TYR A 570 -22.49 -13.97 12.78
CA TYR A 570 -23.89 -14.25 13.03
C TYR A 570 -24.44 -15.09 11.88
N ILE A 571 -25.18 -16.14 12.20
CA ILE A 571 -25.84 -16.99 11.23
C ILE A 571 -27.30 -17.06 11.64
N ASP A 572 -28.18 -16.65 10.73
CA ASP A 572 -29.62 -16.59 11.01
C ASP A 572 -30.33 -17.60 10.09
N ASP A 573 -30.90 -18.62 10.71
CA ASP A 573 -31.68 -19.64 10.03
C ASP A 573 -33.16 -19.42 10.29
N LEU A 574 -33.95 -19.38 9.21
CA LEU A 574 -35.40 -19.39 9.32
C LEU A 574 -35.85 -20.72 9.90
N VAL A 575 -36.49 -20.69 11.07
CA VAL A 575 -36.98 -21.89 11.75
C VAL A 575 -38.50 -22.04 11.74
N GLY A 576 -39.24 -20.97 11.48
CA GLY A 576 -40.68 -20.99 11.32
C GLY A 576 -41.23 -19.74 10.64
N ASN A 577 -42.10 -19.94 9.66
CA ASN A 577 -42.79 -18.80 9.00
C ASN A 577 -44.30 -19.00 9.13
N PHE A 578 -44.87 -18.44 10.14
CA PHE A 578 -46.29 -18.53 10.46
C PHE A 578 -47.01 -17.18 10.24
N THR A 579 -46.55 -16.40 9.28
CA THR A 579 -47.08 -15.04 9.03
C THR A 579 -48.53 -15.02 8.56
N MET A 580 -49.05 -16.18 8.06
CA MET A 580 -50.42 -16.35 7.68
C MET A 580 -51.29 -17.06 8.75
N ALA A 581 -50.72 -17.37 9.93
CA ALA A 581 -51.44 -17.98 11.04
C ALA A 581 -52.34 -16.96 11.78
N THR A 582 -53.22 -17.44 12.64
CA THR A 582 -54.07 -16.59 13.47
C THR A 582 -53.23 -15.66 14.37
N THR A 583 -52.09 -16.12 14.83
CA THR A 583 -51.09 -15.32 15.52
C THR A 583 -49.85 -15.27 14.61
N PRO A 584 -49.74 -14.22 13.79
CA PRO A 584 -48.63 -14.13 12.84
C PRO A 584 -47.28 -14.07 13.54
N ALA A 585 -46.33 -14.92 13.13
CA ALA A 585 -44.98 -14.97 13.65
C ALA A 585 -43.95 -15.38 12.60
N TYR A 586 -42.76 -14.81 12.73
CA TYR A 586 -41.61 -15.20 11.96
C TYR A 586 -40.45 -15.51 12.91
N TYR A 587 -40.00 -16.74 12.94
CA TYR A 587 -39.00 -17.19 13.89
C TYR A 587 -37.68 -17.53 13.19
N THR A 588 -36.59 -17.06 13.81
CA THR A 588 -35.24 -17.43 13.39
C THR A 588 -34.48 -18.05 14.57
N HIS A 589 -33.58 -18.96 14.25
CA HIS A 589 -32.47 -19.33 15.12
C HIS A 589 -31.26 -18.49 14.71
N THR A 590 -30.70 -17.74 15.64
CA THR A 590 -29.43 -17.04 15.44
C THR A 590 -28.34 -17.83 16.14
N GLU A 591 -27.33 -18.26 15.41
CA GLU A 591 -26.09 -18.79 15.94
C GLU A 591 -25.01 -17.71 15.92
N VAL A 592 -24.37 -17.50 17.06
CA VAL A 592 -23.29 -16.51 17.22
C VAL A 592 -21.98 -17.22 17.47
N TYR A 593 -21.09 -17.15 16.51
CA TYR A 593 -19.74 -17.63 16.66
C TYR A 593 -18.82 -16.44 17.01
N ASP A 594 -18.22 -16.52 18.18
CA ASP A 594 -17.21 -15.56 18.59
C ASP A 594 -15.89 -15.90 17.88
N VAL A 595 -15.63 -15.24 16.76
CA VAL A 595 -14.40 -15.41 15.99
C VAL A 595 -13.25 -14.94 16.86
N GLN A 596 -12.68 -15.88 17.57
CA GLN A 596 -11.60 -15.58 18.48
C GLN A 596 -10.38 -15.09 17.71
N ARG A 597 -9.65 -14.15 18.28
CA ARG A 597 -8.33 -13.80 17.83
C ARG A 597 -7.52 -15.06 17.54
N SER A 598 -7.00 -15.16 16.31
CA SER A 598 -6.21 -16.34 15.94
C SER A 598 -4.96 -16.43 16.81
N LYS A 599 -4.91 -17.40 17.72
CA LYS A 599 -3.73 -17.69 18.57
C LYS A 599 -2.49 -18.07 17.76
N GLY A 600 -2.65 -18.45 16.49
CA GLY A 600 -1.58 -18.84 15.59
C GLY A 600 -1.18 -17.78 14.56
N LEU A 601 -1.84 -16.61 14.53
CA LEU A 601 -1.56 -15.58 13.52
C LEU A 601 -0.19 -14.94 13.75
N LYS A 602 0.67 -15.04 12.73
CA LYS A 602 2.05 -14.53 12.72
C LYS A 602 2.17 -13.37 11.73
N ASN A 603 3.29 -12.65 11.80
CA ASN A 603 3.62 -11.66 10.78
C ASN A 603 3.68 -12.34 9.40
N ALA A 604 3.07 -11.72 8.40
CA ALA A 604 3.26 -12.12 7.02
C ALA A 604 4.71 -11.79 6.61
N THR A 605 5.36 -12.71 5.90
CA THR A 605 6.76 -12.56 5.50
C THR A 605 6.93 -12.72 4.00
N THR A 606 7.81 -11.93 3.40
CA THR A 606 8.17 -12.03 1.99
C THR A 606 9.67 -12.14 1.84
N THR A 607 10.12 -13.23 1.21
CA THR A 607 11.51 -13.37 0.76
C THR A 607 11.64 -12.73 -0.61
N LYS A 608 12.54 -11.75 -0.72
CA LYS A 608 12.87 -11.06 -1.96
C LYS A 608 14.26 -11.47 -2.43
N VAL A 609 14.37 -11.80 -3.72
CA VAL A 609 15.64 -12.08 -4.38
C VAL A 609 15.71 -11.28 -5.67
N GLU A 610 16.81 -10.58 -5.89
CA GLU A 610 17.00 -9.83 -7.13
C GLU A 610 18.45 -9.90 -7.63
N VAL A 611 18.59 -9.84 -8.94
CA VAL A 611 19.86 -9.74 -9.63
C VAL A 611 19.73 -8.79 -10.82
N GLY A 612 20.71 -7.92 -11.02
CA GLY A 612 20.66 -6.94 -12.09
C GLY A 612 22.03 -6.47 -12.56
N ALA A 613 22.02 -5.76 -13.66
CA ALA A 613 23.19 -5.13 -14.25
C ALA A 613 22.87 -3.70 -14.69
N ASP A 614 23.78 -2.80 -14.41
CA ASP A 614 23.75 -1.41 -14.88
C ASP A 614 24.89 -1.21 -15.87
N ILE A 615 24.54 -0.89 -17.13
CA ILE A 615 25.48 -0.77 -18.26
C ILE A 615 25.52 0.70 -18.68
N LYS A 616 26.69 1.31 -18.57
CA LYS A 616 26.94 2.68 -19.03
C LYS A 616 27.48 2.64 -20.44
N LEU A 617 26.74 3.20 -21.37
CA LEU A 617 27.10 3.23 -22.78
C LEU A 617 27.70 4.60 -23.17
N PRO A 618 28.46 4.70 -24.28
CA PRO A 618 28.97 5.97 -24.76
C PRO A 618 27.86 7.01 -24.97
N GLY A 619 28.14 8.30 -24.71
CA GLY A 619 27.19 9.40 -24.89
C GLY A 619 26.17 9.55 -23.75
N ASN A 620 26.56 9.28 -22.51
CA ASN A 620 25.71 9.36 -21.30
C ASN A 620 24.47 8.46 -21.32
N ARG A 621 24.50 7.40 -22.10
CA ARG A 621 23.42 6.41 -22.16
C ARG A 621 23.57 5.39 -21.04
N LYS A 622 22.45 4.92 -20.51
CA LYS A 622 22.45 3.93 -19.43
C LYS A 622 21.35 2.90 -19.63
N LEU A 623 21.73 1.63 -19.59
CA LEU A 623 20.78 0.51 -19.57
C LEU A 623 20.86 -0.18 -18.20
N SER A 624 19.73 -0.31 -17.55
CA SER A 624 19.54 -1.09 -16.32
C SER A 624 18.61 -2.25 -16.60
N ILE A 625 19.00 -3.46 -16.24
CA ILE A 625 18.17 -4.66 -16.33
C ILE A 625 18.18 -5.34 -14.98
N LEU A 626 17.02 -5.80 -14.54
CA LEU A 626 16.82 -6.44 -13.25
C LEU A 626 15.85 -7.61 -13.38
N ALA A 627 16.21 -8.77 -12.85
CA ALA A 627 15.33 -9.89 -12.63
C ALA A 627 15.06 -10.03 -11.12
N TYR A 628 13.83 -10.36 -10.75
CA TYR A 628 13.43 -10.50 -9.36
C TYR A 628 12.44 -11.64 -9.12
N GLN A 629 12.41 -12.14 -7.88
CA GLN A 629 11.36 -13.00 -7.35
C GLN A 629 11.07 -12.63 -5.90
N ASP A 630 9.78 -12.36 -5.62
CA ASP A 630 9.24 -12.09 -4.30
C ASP A 630 8.29 -13.25 -3.93
N ARG A 631 8.54 -13.94 -2.81
CA ARG A 631 7.74 -15.07 -2.36
C ARG A 631 7.18 -14.79 -0.97
N THR A 632 5.85 -14.77 -0.88
CA THR A 632 5.08 -14.66 0.38
C THR A 632 4.42 -16.01 0.64
N PRO A 633 4.93 -16.83 1.58
CA PRO A 633 4.37 -18.15 1.86
C PRO A 633 3.26 -18.15 2.91
N ASN A 634 3.02 -17.05 3.59
CA ASN A 634 2.23 -16.94 4.81
C ASN A 634 1.48 -15.59 4.92
N GLY A 635 0.88 -15.12 3.83
CA GLY A 635 -0.02 -13.97 3.84
C GLY A 635 -1.29 -14.24 4.65
N PHE A 636 -2.05 -13.19 4.93
CA PHE A 636 -3.30 -13.28 5.69
C PHE A 636 -4.46 -13.69 4.81
N GLU A 637 -5.14 -14.78 5.19
CA GLU A 637 -6.32 -15.31 4.49
C GLU A 637 -7.29 -15.92 5.48
N ALA A 638 -8.58 -15.99 5.14
CA ALA A 638 -9.57 -16.69 5.93
C ALA A 638 -9.29 -18.20 5.92
N ALA A 639 -9.20 -18.80 7.10
CA ALA A 639 -9.05 -20.24 7.25
C ALA A 639 -10.35 -20.97 6.87
N SER A 640 -10.22 -22.16 6.31
CA SER A 640 -11.35 -23.06 6.03
C SER A 640 -11.63 -23.98 7.22
N ASP A 641 -11.63 -23.40 8.41
CA ASP A 641 -12.01 -24.12 9.62
C ASP A 641 -13.53 -24.05 9.79
N TYR A 642 -14.12 -25.15 10.31
CA TYR A 642 -15.55 -25.27 10.51
C TYR A 642 -15.90 -25.40 11.99
N PHE A 643 -17.10 -24.96 12.29
CA PHE A 643 -17.82 -25.35 13.51
C PHE A 643 -19.19 -25.88 13.11
N THR A 644 -19.82 -26.65 13.99
CA THR A 644 -21.18 -27.13 13.80
C THR A 644 -22.10 -26.54 14.85
N TYR A 645 -23.34 -26.33 14.48
CA TYR A 645 -24.41 -25.86 15.35
C TYR A 645 -25.71 -26.53 14.96
N THR A 646 -26.64 -26.61 15.89
CA THR A 646 -27.89 -27.36 15.71
C THR A 646 -29.08 -26.45 15.98
N TYR A 647 -30.09 -26.56 15.13
CA TYR A 647 -31.36 -25.88 15.35
C TYR A 647 -32.55 -26.75 14.96
N ASN A 648 -33.72 -26.45 15.55
CA ASN A 648 -34.99 -27.10 15.32
C ASN A 648 -35.82 -26.32 14.30
N LEU A 649 -36.36 -26.98 13.28
CA LEU A 649 -37.24 -26.43 12.27
C LEU A 649 -38.68 -26.77 12.61
N PHE A 650 -39.56 -25.82 12.42
CA PHE A 650 -41.00 -25.89 12.61
C PHE A 650 -41.71 -25.66 11.30
N ASP A 651 -42.88 -26.31 11.12
CA ASP A 651 -43.78 -26.16 9.99
C ASP A 651 -45.24 -26.04 10.48
N ASP A 652 -46.20 -25.88 9.56
CA ASP A 652 -47.60 -25.67 9.88
C ASP A 652 -48.25 -26.80 10.70
N THR A 653 -47.64 -28.01 10.69
CA THR A 653 -48.05 -29.17 11.46
C THR A 653 -47.31 -29.37 12.76
N HIS A 654 -46.16 -28.75 12.85
CA HIS A 654 -45.27 -28.79 14.00
C HIS A 654 -44.92 -27.39 14.43
N MET A 655 -45.87 -26.71 15.10
CA MET A 655 -45.70 -25.37 15.61
C MET A 655 -45.11 -25.39 17.03
N PRO A 656 -44.24 -24.42 17.41
CA PRO A 656 -43.80 -24.28 18.80
C PRO A 656 -44.99 -24.16 19.74
N SER A 657 -44.99 -24.91 20.82
CA SER A 657 -46.00 -24.76 21.87
C SER A 657 -45.85 -23.37 22.56
N GLY A 658 -46.90 -22.78 23.03
CA GLY A 658 -46.86 -21.50 23.70
C GLY A 658 -46.79 -20.27 22.77
N MET A 659 -46.94 -20.43 21.44
CA MET A 659 -47.04 -19.29 20.51
C MET A 659 -48.16 -18.33 20.87
N GLU A 660 -49.33 -18.84 21.25
CA GLU A 660 -50.52 -18.06 21.58
C GLU A 660 -50.32 -17.18 22.84
N THR A 661 -49.45 -17.62 23.72
CA THR A 661 -49.11 -16.89 24.95
C THR A 661 -47.92 -15.96 24.78
N GLY A 662 -47.32 -15.90 23.62
CA GLY A 662 -46.10 -15.13 23.33
C GLY A 662 -44.81 -15.72 23.90
N ASN A 663 -44.85 -16.95 24.41
CA ASN A 663 -43.70 -17.67 24.98
C ASN A 663 -43.49 -19.02 24.26
N PRO A 664 -43.01 -19.01 23.00
CA PRO A 664 -42.85 -20.25 22.24
C PRO A 664 -41.73 -21.12 22.81
N ASP A 665 -42.02 -22.43 22.94
CA ASP A 665 -41.01 -23.46 23.28
C ASP A 665 -40.47 -24.05 22.01
N PHE A 666 -39.17 -23.81 21.75
CA PHE A 666 -38.45 -24.32 20.59
C PHE A 666 -37.71 -25.64 20.87
N SER A 667 -37.82 -26.22 22.10
CA SER A 667 -37.09 -27.42 22.46
C SER A 667 -37.82 -28.70 22.07
N THR A 668 -39.14 -28.63 21.88
CA THR A 668 -40.01 -29.78 21.61
C THR A 668 -40.93 -29.49 20.43
N GLY A 669 -41.54 -30.55 19.89
CA GLY A 669 -42.58 -30.46 18.86
C GLY A 669 -42.06 -29.98 17.47
N TYR A 670 -40.79 -30.01 17.23
CA TYR A 670 -40.22 -29.60 15.95
C TYR A 670 -40.42 -30.67 14.87
N ALA A 671 -40.48 -30.25 13.62
CA ALA A 671 -40.60 -31.17 12.47
C ALA A 671 -39.24 -31.85 12.22
N TYR A 672 -38.16 -31.12 12.27
CA TYR A 672 -36.80 -31.62 12.03
C TYR A 672 -35.78 -30.88 12.90
N GLN A 673 -34.70 -31.60 13.24
CA GLN A 673 -33.51 -31.05 13.88
C GLN A 673 -32.36 -31.09 12.86
N PHE A 674 -31.73 -29.93 12.62
CA PHE A 674 -30.61 -29.86 11.70
C PHE A 674 -29.31 -29.57 12.41
N THR A 675 -28.24 -30.29 12.05
CA THR A 675 -26.87 -29.93 12.36
C THR A 675 -26.19 -29.36 11.12
N CYS A 676 -25.74 -28.14 11.21
CA CYS A 676 -25.19 -27.36 10.10
C CYS A 676 -23.70 -27.11 10.27
N PHE A 677 -22.97 -27.10 9.16
CA PHE A 677 -21.59 -26.64 9.12
C PHE A 677 -21.53 -25.16 8.80
N ALA A 678 -20.75 -24.43 9.53
CA ALA A 678 -20.40 -23.06 9.24
C ALA A 678 -18.89 -22.85 9.29
N THR A 679 -18.39 -21.99 8.40
CA THR A 679 -16.98 -21.60 8.47
C THR A 679 -16.77 -20.65 9.64
N THR A 680 -15.66 -20.78 10.37
CA THR A 680 -15.35 -19.89 11.49
C THR A 680 -15.08 -18.46 11.04
N GLY A 681 -14.59 -18.26 9.81
CA GLY A 681 -14.12 -16.95 9.32
C GLY A 681 -12.80 -16.48 9.95
N GLN A 682 -12.16 -17.34 10.71
CA GLN A 682 -10.89 -17.04 11.38
C GLN A 682 -9.78 -16.81 10.36
N LEU A 683 -8.95 -15.80 10.60
CA LEU A 683 -7.79 -15.53 9.75
C LEU A 683 -6.61 -16.45 10.12
N ALA A 684 -5.87 -16.86 9.10
CA ALA A 684 -4.65 -17.66 9.20
C ALA A 684 -3.59 -17.16 8.22
N ASN A 685 -2.35 -17.62 8.40
CA ASN A 685 -1.23 -17.33 7.51
C ASN A 685 -1.14 -18.37 6.38
N THR A 686 -2.13 -18.43 5.51
CA THR A 686 -2.28 -19.47 4.48
C THR A 686 -2.15 -18.96 3.04
N ASP A 687 -2.28 -17.64 2.79
CA ASP A 687 -2.07 -17.05 1.46
C ASP A 687 -0.62 -17.27 0.97
N LYS A 688 -0.50 -17.83 -0.23
CA LYS A 688 0.79 -18.10 -0.87
C LYS A 688 0.86 -17.38 -2.20
N THR A 689 1.65 -16.32 -2.24
CA THR A 689 1.82 -15.52 -3.45
C THR A 689 3.28 -15.48 -3.89
N ILE A 690 3.52 -15.64 -5.19
CA ILE A 690 4.81 -15.49 -5.85
C ILE A 690 4.68 -14.42 -6.92
N ASN A 691 5.49 -13.36 -6.80
CA ASN A 691 5.66 -12.34 -7.83
C ASN A 691 7.06 -12.49 -8.42
N ARG A 692 7.18 -12.53 -9.75
CA ARG A 692 8.46 -12.57 -10.43
C ARG A 692 8.43 -11.77 -11.70
N GLY A 693 9.59 -11.27 -12.13
CA GLY A 693 9.64 -10.49 -13.34
C GLY A 693 11.01 -10.05 -13.76
N VAL A 694 11.03 -9.39 -14.90
CA VAL A 694 12.20 -8.72 -15.45
C VAL A 694 11.81 -7.28 -15.74
N GLU A 695 12.55 -6.34 -15.20
CA GLU A 695 12.38 -4.91 -15.37
C GLU A 695 13.59 -4.36 -16.14
N TYR A 696 13.36 -3.41 -17.03
CA TYR A 696 14.44 -2.70 -17.69
C TYR A 696 14.13 -1.22 -17.85
N ASP A 697 15.19 -0.43 -17.84
CA ASP A 697 15.17 1.03 -17.99
C ASP A 697 16.37 1.45 -18.84
N PHE A 698 16.11 2.03 -20.00
CA PHE A 698 17.10 2.42 -20.96
C PHE A 698 17.02 3.93 -21.26
N ASP A 699 17.92 4.69 -20.68
CA ASP A 699 18.18 6.06 -21.06
C ASP A 699 19.02 6.07 -22.33
N LEU A 700 18.40 6.37 -23.46
CA LEU A 700 19.01 6.43 -24.78
C LEU A 700 19.78 7.74 -25.02
N GLY A 701 19.66 8.69 -24.08
CA GLY A 701 20.27 9.99 -24.13
C GLY A 701 19.65 10.92 -25.17
N GLU A 702 20.29 12.04 -25.42
CA GLU A 702 19.84 13.08 -26.32
C GLU A 702 20.18 12.77 -27.80
N ILE A 703 19.18 12.85 -28.67
CA ILE A 703 19.35 12.95 -30.11
C ILE A 703 19.61 14.42 -30.43
N LYS A 704 20.86 14.83 -30.47
CA LYS A 704 21.31 16.23 -30.60
C LYS A 704 20.63 17.03 -31.71
N PRO A 705 20.47 16.53 -32.95
CA PRO A 705 19.80 17.29 -34.02
C PRO A 705 18.36 17.66 -33.71
N LEU A 706 17.65 16.79 -32.98
CA LEU A 706 16.25 16.96 -32.60
C LEU A 706 16.08 17.56 -31.20
N LYS A 707 17.19 17.73 -30.47
CA LYS A 707 17.15 18.11 -29.02
C LYS A 707 16.16 17.29 -28.23
N THR A 708 16.11 15.99 -28.51
CA THR A 708 15.13 15.05 -27.97
C THR A 708 15.84 14.01 -27.15
N ASN A 709 15.46 13.90 -25.89
CA ASN A 709 15.85 12.81 -24.98
C ASN A 709 14.86 11.66 -25.14
N LEU A 710 15.39 10.44 -25.32
CA LEU A 710 14.62 9.21 -25.43
C LEU A 710 14.83 8.31 -24.22
N TYR A 711 13.72 7.82 -23.67
CA TYR A 711 13.70 6.86 -22.57
C TYR A 711 12.81 5.69 -22.95
N PHE A 712 13.35 4.48 -22.78
CA PHE A 712 12.63 3.26 -23.05
C PHE A 712 12.66 2.36 -21.82
N SER A 713 11.49 2.08 -21.25
CA SER A 713 11.36 1.26 -20.06
C SER A 713 10.31 0.21 -20.23
N GLY A 714 10.35 -0.83 -19.41
CA GLY A 714 9.31 -1.84 -19.42
C GLY A 714 9.50 -2.88 -18.34
N ALA A 715 8.50 -3.77 -18.23
CA ALA A 715 8.56 -4.90 -17.35
C ALA A 715 7.72 -6.06 -17.88
N TRP A 716 8.24 -7.26 -17.70
CA TRP A 716 7.48 -8.49 -17.71
C TRP A 716 7.27 -8.94 -16.28
N ASN A 717 6.02 -9.06 -15.86
CA ASN A 717 5.63 -9.44 -14.51
C ASN A 717 4.71 -10.65 -14.53
N GLU A 718 4.90 -11.56 -13.58
CA GLU A 718 3.98 -12.66 -13.29
C GLU A 718 3.66 -12.67 -11.80
N THR A 719 2.39 -12.78 -11.47
CA THR A 719 1.89 -13.04 -10.12
C THR A 719 1.16 -14.39 -10.13
N LYS A 720 1.57 -15.30 -9.26
CA LYS A 720 0.88 -16.56 -9.01
C LYS A 720 0.45 -16.60 -7.56
N THR A 721 -0.85 -16.80 -7.32
CA THR A 721 -1.43 -17.02 -6.00
C THR A 721 -2.02 -18.41 -5.95
N ASP A 722 -1.55 -19.20 -5.00
CA ASP A 722 -2.10 -20.53 -4.75
C ASP A 722 -3.30 -20.38 -3.80
N TRP A 723 -4.44 -20.96 -4.16
CA TRP A 723 -5.58 -21.02 -3.25
C TRP A 723 -5.34 -22.17 -2.26
N SER A 724 -4.67 -21.84 -1.16
CA SER A 724 -4.37 -22.82 -0.13
C SER A 724 -5.31 -22.65 1.04
N THR A 725 -6.50 -23.20 0.93
CA THR A 725 -7.27 -23.49 2.12
C THR A 725 -6.61 -24.68 2.86
N ARG A 726 -6.64 -24.69 4.20
CA ARG A 726 -6.13 -25.81 5.01
C ARG A 726 -6.79 -27.13 4.60
N MET A 727 -8.08 -27.09 4.29
CA MET A 727 -8.82 -28.18 3.68
C MET A 727 -9.69 -27.61 2.56
N ASN A 728 -9.59 -28.21 1.37
CA ASN A 728 -10.52 -27.93 0.30
C ASN A 728 -11.75 -28.81 0.48
N THR A 729 -12.84 -28.25 0.99
CA THR A 729 -14.05 -29.00 1.26
C THR A 729 -15.22 -28.44 0.50
N THR A 730 -16.15 -29.30 0.11
CA THR A 730 -17.44 -28.91 -0.44
C THR A 730 -18.58 -29.59 0.30
N SER A 731 -19.78 -29.04 0.12
CA SER A 731 -21.01 -29.72 0.50
C SER A 731 -21.21 -30.94 -0.39
N VAL A 732 -21.94 -31.94 0.10
CA VAL A 732 -22.39 -33.06 -0.74
C VAL A 732 -23.20 -32.49 -1.89
N PRO A 733 -22.97 -32.94 -3.15
CA PRO A 733 -23.80 -32.55 -4.28
C PRO A 733 -25.28 -32.83 -4.02
N ALA A 734 -26.13 -31.83 -4.28
CA ALA A 734 -27.58 -31.97 -4.05
C ALA A 734 -28.20 -33.18 -4.73
N ALA A 735 -27.63 -33.63 -5.87
CA ALA A 735 -28.07 -34.81 -6.60
C ALA A 735 -27.84 -36.14 -5.86
N LEU A 736 -27.04 -36.14 -4.81
CA LEU A 736 -26.77 -37.28 -3.94
C LEU A 736 -27.61 -37.25 -2.65
N LEU A 737 -28.26 -36.09 -2.38
CA LEU A 737 -29.14 -35.94 -1.24
C LEU A 737 -30.58 -36.28 -1.68
N THR A 738 -31.19 -37.26 -1.11
CA THR A 738 -32.61 -37.60 -1.38
C THR A 738 -33.49 -36.60 -0.65
N GLY A 739 -34.28 -35.81 -1.40
CA GLY A 739 -34.97 -34.58 -0.98
C GLY A 739 -36.00 -34.68 0.16
N THR A 740 -36.36 -35.90 0.60
CA THR A 740 -37.30 -36.10 1.72
C THR A 740 -36.67 -35.97 3.10
N ILE A 741 -35.37 -36.10 3.23
CA ILE A 741 -34.69 -36.15 4.51
C ILE A 741 -34.40 -34.74 5.07
N TYR A 742 -34.28 -33.78 4.20
CA TYR A 742 -33.91 -32.42 4.59
C TYR A 742 -34.99 -31.36 4.33
N ALA A 743 -36.25 -31.78 4.27
CA ALA A 743 -37.40 -30.89 4.09
C ALA A 743 -37.23 -29.84 2.97
N GLY A 744 -36.64 -30.24 1.82
CA GLY A 744 -36.39 -29.33 0.70
C GLY A 744 -35.25 -28.33 0.90
N ARG A 745 -34.54 -28.40 2.05
CA ARG A 745 -33.38 -27.52 2.32
C ARG A 745 -32.09 -28.19 1.82
N ASN A 746 -31.25 -27.38 1.19
CA ASN A 746 -29.94 -27.83 0.71
C ASN A 746 -28.88 -27.80 1.84
N ILE A 747 -29.08 -28.62 2.87
CA ILE A 747 -28.17 -28.78 4.02
C ILE A 747 -27.32 -30.02 3.80
N SER A 748 -26.01 -29.85 3.78
CA SER A 748 -25.07 -30.96 3.67
C SER A 748 -24.80 -31.58 5.04
N PRO A 749 -25.07 -32.89 5.23
CA PRO A 749 -24.87 -33.56 6.50
C PRO A 749 -23.38 -33.84 6.81
N VAL A 750 -22.52 -33.78 5.79
CA VAL A 750 -21.08 -33.97 5.87
C VAL A 750 -20.37 -33.03 4.91
N ARG A 751 -19.08 -32.80 5.14
CA ARG A 751 -18.22 -32.05 4.22
C ARG A 751 -17.27 -33.00 3.52
N ILE A 752 -17.27 -32.99 2.20
CA ILE A 752 -16.33 -33.79 1.40
C ILE A 752 -15.00 -33.05 1.32
N VAL A 753 -13.92 -33.77 1.58
CA VAL A 753 -12.55 -33.22 1.61
C VAL A 753 -11.80 -33.60 0.34
N TYR A 754 -11.16 -32.61 -0.27
CA TYR A 754 -10.35 -32.76 -1.49
C TYR A 754 -8.91 -32.31 -1.25
N PRO A 755 -7.96 -32.76 -2.09
CA PRO A 755 -6.58 -32.28 -2.01
C PRO A 755 -6.52 -30.76 -2.13
N SER A 756 -5.71 -30.12 -1.28
CA SER A 756 -5.45 -28.67 -1.30
C SER A 756 -4.23 -28.32 -2.14
N GLY A 757 -4.07 -27.02 -2.48
CA GLY A 757 -2.87 -26.49 -3.13
C GLY A 757 -2.72 -26.82 -4.63
N LEU A 758 -3.77 -27.34 -5.26
CA LEU A 758 -3.79 -27.63 -6.69
C LEU A 758 -4.31 -26.47 -7.54
N ASP A 759 -5.11 -25.60 -6.93
CA ASP A 759 -5.75 -24.46 -7.58
C ASP A 759 -4.89 -23.22 -7.47
N TYR A 760 -4.85 -22.42 -8.53
CA TYR A 760 -4.09 -21.17 -8.49
C TYR A 760 -4.66 -20.13 -9.45
N THR A 761 -4.42 -18.87 -9.16
CA THR A 761 -4.55 -17.77 -10.12
C THR A 761 -3.17 -17.34 -10.59
N ARG A 762 -3.01 -17.21 -11.90
CA ARG A 762 -1.78 -16.72 -12.53
C ARG A 762 -2.09 -15.53 -13.42
N LEU A 763 -1.47 -14.41 -13.13
CA LEU A 763 -1.55 -13.18 -13.93
C LEU A 763 -0.21 -12.92 -14.58
N ARG A 764 -0.20 -12.53 -15.84
CA ARG A 764 1.01 -12.16 -16.58
C ARG A 764 0.78 -10.88 -17.35
N ARG A 765 1.77 -9.99 -17.31
CA ARG A 765 1.74 -8.75 -18.07
C ARG A 765 3.12 -8.41 -18.63
N PHE A 766 3.16 -7.98 -19.89
CA PHE A 766 4.33 -7.40 -20.51
C PHE A 766 3.99 -6.01 -21.04
N VAL A 767 4.68 -5.01 -20.50
CA VAL A 767 4.46 -3.59 -20.81
C VAL A 767 5.77 -2.96 -21.24
N THR A 768 5.73 -2.11 -22.27
CA THR A 768 6.83 -1.24 -22.66
C THR A 768 6.34 0.20 -22.76
N THR A 769 7.19 1.14 -22.40
CA THR A 769 6.91 2.56 -22.45
C THR A 769 8.09 3.28 -23.11
N LEU A 770 7.80 4.02 -24.19
CA LEU A 770 8.74 4.94 -24.83
C LEU A 770 8.32 6.37 -24.50
N ARG A 771 9.28 7.17 -24.01
CA ARG A 771 9.09 8.61 -23.78
C ARG A 771 10.11 9.38 -24.57
N ALA A 772 9.62 10.37 -25.34
CA ALA A 772 10.43 11.32 -26.07
C ALA A 772 10.18 12.72 -25.50
N VAL A 773 11.24 13.41 -25.12
CA VAL A 773 11.18 14.77 -24.55
C VAL A 773 12.02 15.68 -25.41
N THR A 774 11.37 16.60 -26.13
CA THR A 774 11.99 17.52 -27.08
C THR A 774 12.03 18.93 -26.50
N HIS A 775 13.21 19.49 -26.43
CA HIS A 775 13.42 20.89 -26.07
C HIS A 775 13.43 21.77 -27.32
N ILE A 776 12.62 22.80 -27.31
CA ILE A 776 12.52 23.78 -28.39
C ILE A 776 12.89 25.17 -27.84
N PRO A 777 14.20 25.47 -27.68
CA PRO A 777 14.62 26.71 -27.00
C PRO A 777 14.19 27.98 -27.73
N GLN A 778 14.06 27.93 -29.06
CA GLN A 778 13.64 29.08 -29.87
C GLN A 778 12.22 29.56 -29.53
N LEU A 779 11.39 28.65 -29.05
CA LEU A 779 10.00 28.88 -28.64
C LEU A 779 9.82 28.90 -27.13
N ASN A 780 10.88 28.66 -26.34
CA ASN A 780 10.79 28.42 -24.89
C ASN A 780 9.73 27.33 -24.58
N MET A 781 9.83 26.18 -25.26
CA MET A 781 8.85 25.10 -25.16
C MET A 781 9.55 23.77 -24.90
N VAL A 782 8.84 22.93 -24.18
CA VAL A 782 9.13 21.49 -24.06
C VAL A 782 7.92 20.70 -24.52
N ALA A 783 8.14 19.80 -25.46
CA ALA A 783 7.14 18.84 -25.91
C ALA A 783 7.54 17.44 -25.42
N SER A 784 6.61 16.69 -24.87
CA SER A 784 6.83 15.28 -24.58
C SER A 784 5.74 14.43 -25.21
N PHE A 785 6.18 13.28 -25.68
CA PHE A 785 5.33 12.24 -26.21
C PHE A 785 5.62 10.94 -25.48
N THR A 786 4.58 10.25 -25.05
CA THR A 786 4.72 8.96 -24.38
C THR A 786 3.83 7.94 -25.09
N ALA A 787 4.43 6.81 -25.45
CA ALA A 787 3.75 5.66 -26.02
C ALA A 787 3.95 4.46 -25.12
N GLN A 788 2.87 3.87 -24.64
CA GLN A 788 2.90 2.63 -23.88
C GLN A 788 2.17 1.54 -24.65
N ALA A 789 2.80 0.37 -24.76
CA ALA A 789 2.20 -0.83 -25.30
C ALA A 789 2.08 -1.91 -24.22
N ILE A 790 0.91 -2.48 -24.07
CA ILE A 790 0.68 -3.69 -23.28
C ILE A 790 0.64 -4.84 -24.29
N TRP A 791 1.79 -5.51 -24.46
CA TRP A 791 1.96 -6.58 -25.44
C TRP A 791 1.27 -7.86 -25.05
N HIS A 792 1.25 -8.15 -23.77
CA HIS A 792 0.63 -9.32 -23.19
C HIS A 792 -0.02 -8.98 -21.88
N ASN A 793 -1.25 -9.40 -21.69
CA ASN A 793 -1.96 -9.35 -20.42
C ASN A 793 -2.89 -10.55 -20.37
N SER A 794 -2.69 -11.45 -19.41
CA SER A 794 -3.48 -12.65 -19.26
C SER A 794 -3.80 -12.96 -17.82
N THR A 795 -4.98 -13.50 -17.61
CA THR A 795 -5.45 -14.05 -16.34
C THR A 795 -5.78 -15.50 -16.52
N TRP A 796 -5.26 -16.33 -15.65
CA TRP A 796 -5.54 -17.75 -15.62
C TRP A 796 -5.93 -18.17 -14.21
N SER A 797 -7.22 -18.46 -14.02
CA SER A 797 -7.75 -19.09 -12.81
C SER A 797 -7.85 -20.59 -13.08
N TYR A 798 -6.84 -21.32 -12.63
CA TYR A 798 -6.76 -22.76 -12.82
C TYR A 798 -7.40 -23.48 -11.64
N THR A 799 -8.32 -24.38 -11.91
CA THR A 799 -8.92 -25.30 -10.94
C THR A 799 -8.68 -26.72 -11.40
N ALA A 800 -8.01 -27.52 -10.57
CA ALA A 800 -7.69 -28.90 -10.91
C ALA A 800 -8.92 -29.81 -10.76
N ASP A 801 -9.02 -30.84 -11.59
CA ASP A 801 -9.90 -31.96 -11.31
C ASP A 801 -9.44 -32.66 -10.04
N LYS A 802 -10.38 -33.01 -9.16
CA LYS A 802 -10.06 -33.58 -7.84
C LYS A 802 -10.97 -34.76 -7.52
N ASN A 803 -10.37 -35.80 -6.98
CA ASN A 803 -11.08 -36.87 -6.32
C ASN A 803 -11.13 -36.58 -4.80
N PRO A 804 -12.19 -36.98 -4.11
CA PRO A 804 -12.26 -36.87 -2.67
C PRO A 804 -11.16 -37.69 -2.02
N ILE A 805 -10.63 -37.20 -0.90
CA ILE A 805 -9.64 -37.91 -0.06
C ILE A 805 -10.19 -38.28 1.29
N GLY A 806 -11.34 -37.72 1.68
CA GLY A 806 -12.00 -37.98 2.94
C GLY A 806 -13.30 -37.18 3.05
N TRP A 807 -13.93 -37.29 4.23
CA TRP A 807 -15.07 -36.46 4.61
C TRP A 807 -14.99 -36.08 6.08
N ILE A 808 -15.73 -35.07 6.46
CA ILE A 808 -15.87 -34.59 7.83
C ILE A 808 -17.33 -34.79 8.23
N SER A 809 -17.54 -35.55 9.27
CA SER A 809 -18.87 -35.76 9.86
C SER A 809 -19.29 -34.56 10.72
N ASN A 810 -20.57 -34.49 11.09
CA ASN A 810 -21.16 -33.38 11.83
C ASN A 810 -20.61 -33.20 13.27
N ASP A 811 -19.88 -34.17 13.79
CA ASP A 811 -19.08 -34.07 15.04
C ASP A 811 -17.65 -33.54 14.79
N LEU A 812 -17.36 -33.06 13.56
CA LEU A 812 -16.06 -32.58 13.10
C LEU A 812 -14.95 -33.62 13.04
N VAL A 813 -15.28 -34.90 13.02
CA VAL A 813 -14.30 -35.98 12.85
C VAL A 813 -13.98 -36.17 11.38
N TYR A 814 -12.69 -36.19 11.04
CA TYR A 814 -12.22 -36.55 9.71
C TYR A 814 -12.18 -38.04 9.50
N HIS A 815 -12.73 -38.51 8.39
CA HIS A 815 -12.71 -39.88 7.93
C HIS A 815 -11.98 -40.00 6.60
N ASP A 816 -11.04 -40.91 6.48
CA ASP A 816 -10.36 -41.19 5.21
C ASP A 816 -11.30 -41.89 4.25
N ILE A 817 -11.28 -41.52 2.95
CA ILE A 817 -12.16 -42.08 1.93
C ILE A 817 -11.98 -43.56 1.73
N ASN A 818 -10.76 -44.07 1.98
CA ASN A 818 -10.42 -45.48 1.84
C ASN A 818 -10.75 -46.30 3.10
N SER A 819 -11.24 -45.65 4.14
CA SER A 819 -11.55 -46.34 5.44
C SER A 819 -12.91 -47.04 5.45
N ALA A 820 -13.80 -46.72 4.48
CA ALA A 820 -15.14 -47.30 4.40
C ALA A 820 -15.67 -47.27 2.97
N ASP A 821 -16.60 -48.18 2.65
CA ASP A 821 -17.27 -48.21 1.33
C ASP A 821 -18.31 -47.10 1.18
N TYR A 822 -18.80 -46.58 2.31
CA TYR A 822 -19.85 -45.57 2.35
C TYR A 822 -19.53 -44.43 3.28
N ILE A 823 -19.86 -43.19 2.87
CA ILE A 823 -20.00 -42.04 3.72
C ILE A 823 -21.37 -42.15 4.38
N THR A 824 -21.41 -42.44 5.67
CA THR A 824 -22.65 -42.64 6.42
C THR A 824 -22.95 -41.38 7.25
N PHE A 825 -24.19 -40.92 7.23
CA PHE A 825 -24.69 -39.78 8.00
C PHE A 825 -26.13 -40.00 8.42
N ASP A 826 -26.60 -39.20 9.35
CA ASP A 826 -28.01 -39.31 9.76
C ASP A 826 -28.92 -39.05 8.55
N GLY A 827 -29.75 -40.07 8.25
CA GLY A 827 -30.69 -40.06 7.13
C GLY A 827 -30.17 -40.61 5.80
N GLY A 828 -28.94 -41.15 5.67
CA GLY A 828 -28.48 -41.77 4.46
C GLY A 828 -27.04 -42.22 4.39
N GLN A 829 -26.69 -42.73 3.22
CA GLN A 829 -25.33 -43.12 2.87
C GLN A 829 -25.00 -42.80 1.43
N ILE A 830 -23.75 -42.53 1.11
CA ILE A 830 -23.22 -42.26 -0.24
C ILE A 830 -22.00 -43.19 -0.41
N ALA A 831 -21.95 -43.90 -1.55
CA ALA A 831 -20.78 -44.71 -1.88
C ALA A 831 -19.56 -43.81 -2.05
N THR A 832 -18.44 -44.18 -1.43
CA THR A 832 -17.18 -43.39 -1.44
C THR A 832 -16.60 -43.28 -2.84
N ASN A 833 -16.92 -44.19 -3.74
CA ASN A 833 -16.50 -44.21 -5.16
C ASN A 833 -17.52 -43.58 -6.14
N ASP A 834 -18.57 -42.92 -5.66
CA ASP A 834 -19.55 -42.28 -6.53
C ASP A 834 -18.89 -41.20 -7.38
N GLU A 835 -19.06 -41.29 -8.71
CA GLU A 835 -18.46 -40.33 -9.66
C GLU A 835 -18.92 -38.88 -9.43
N LYS A 836 -20.13 -38.68 -8.86
CA LYS A 836 -20.65 -37.35 -8.53
C LYS A 836 -19.88 -36.65 -7.42
N LEU A 837 -19.08 -37.40 -6.66
CA LEU A 837 -18.13 -36.81 -5.69
C LEU A 837 -16.89 -36.25 -6.38
N GLN A 838 -16.65 -36.56 -7.64
CA GLN A 838 -15.50 -36.04 -8.37
C GLN A 838 -15.76 -34.60 -8.80
N LEU A 839 -14.84 -33.70 -8.50
CA LEU A 839 -14.87 -32.35 -9.03
C LEU A 839 -14.17 -32.31 -10.38
N LYS A 840 -14.94 -32.06 -11.44
CA LYS A 840 -14.41 -31.90 -12.81
C LYS A 840 -14.69 -30.50 -13.31
N TYR A 841 -13.65 -29.87 -13.88
CA TYR A 841 -13.71 -28.52 -14.41
C TYR A 841 -13.37 -28.49 -15.90
N SER A 842 -14.32 -28.08 -16.72
CA SER A 842 -14.19 -28.13 -18.18
C SER A 842 -13.49 -26.93 -18.81
N ASP A 843 -13.27 -25.82 -18.05
CA ASP A 843 -12.78 -24.57 -18.61
C ASP A 843 -11.63 -24.00 -17.78
N ASN A 844 -10.42 -24.39 -18.18
CA ASN A 844 -9.17 -23.95 -17.57
C ASN A 844 -8.27 -23.14 -18.52
N GLU A 845 -8.84 -22.52 -19.54
CA GLU A 845 -8.06 -21.74 -20.49
C GLU A 845 -7.79 -20.32 -19.98
N PRO A 846 -6.56 -19.78 -20.19
CA PRO A 846 -6.26 -18.42 -19.78
C PRO A 846 -7.00 -17.39 -20.63
N THR A 847 -7.62 -16.42 -19.97
CA THR A 847 -8.16 -15.23 -20.64
C THR A 847 -7.02 -14.33 -21.07
N LYS A 848 -6.91 -14.03 -22.36
CA LYS A 848 -5.88 -13.17 -22.93
C LYS A 848 -6.49 -11.88 -23.45
N SER A 849 -5.89 -10.75 -23.08
CA SER A 849 -6.27 -9.45 -23.64
C SER A 849 -5.49 -9.18 -24.93
N PRO A 850 -6.10 -8.55 -25.94
CA PRO A 850 -5.38 -8.08 -27.11
C PRO A 850 -4.32 -7.04 -26.71
N THR A 851 -3.35 -6.83 -27.61
CA THR A 851 -2.38 -5.74 -27.44
C THR A 851 -3.09 -4.40 -27.40
N THR A 852 -2.76 -3.58 -26.38
CA THR A 852 -3.32 -2.23 -26.22
C THR A 852 -2.25 -1.18 -26.27
N TRP A 853 -2.59 -0.02 -26.82
CA TRP A 853 -1.73 1.15 -26.93
C TRP A 853 -2.32 2.32 -26.18
N ASN A 854 -1.50 3.03 -25.44
CA ASN A 854 -1.84 4.31 -24.83
C ASN A 854 -0.82 5.36 -25.31
N LEU A 855 -1.31 6.39 -25.98
CA LEU A 855 -0.50 7.50 -26.48
C LEU A 855 -0.89 8.76 -25.73
N SER A 856 0.09 9.46 -25.17
CA SER A 856 -0.11 10.72 -24.44
C SER A 856 0.89 11.75 -24.93
N ALA A 857 0.47 13.01 -25.02
CA ALA A 857 1.33 14.11 -25.40
C ALA A 857 1.15 15.30 -24.45
N ARG A 858 2.24 16.04 -24.23
CA ARG A 858 2.25 17.24 -23.39
C ARG A 858 3.09 18.30 -24.05
N LEU A 859 2.65 19.54 -23.94
CA LEU A 859 3.33 20.71 -24.45
C LEU A 859 3.35 21.77 -23.36
N THR A 860 4.53 22.13 -22.88
CA THR A 860 4.73 23.19 -21.88
C THR A 860 5.45 24.37 -22.53
N LYS A 861 4.87 25.56 -22.41
CA LYS A 861 5.44 26.81 -22.88
C LYS A 861 5.70 27.77 -21.72
N GLU A 862 6.90 28.36 -21.69
CA GLU A 862 7.16 29.51 -20.84
C GLU A 862 6.51 30.74 -21.48
N ILE A 863 5.50 31.31 -20.79
CA ILE A 863 4.82 32.54 -21.23
C ILE A 863 5.59 33.78 -20.75
N SER A 864 6.26 33.64 -19.59
CA SER A 864 7.11 34.66 -18.99
C SER A 864 8.21 34.00 -18.18
N LYS A 865 9.15 34.77 -17.63
CA LYS A 865 10.16 34.25 -16.68
C LYS A 865 9.56 33.64 -15.43
N THR A 866 8.30 33.94 -15.14
CA THR A 866 7.58 33.56 -13.93
C THR A 866 6.36 32.70 -14.21
N GLY A 867 6.00 32.45 -15.48
CA GLY A 867 4.78 31.74 -15.82
C GLY A 867 4.95 30.67 -16.90
N THR A 868 4.30 29.52 -16.71
CA THR A 868 4.23 28.45 -17.70
C THR A 868 2.79 28.07 -17.99
N LEU A 869 2.51 27.75 -19.25
CA LEU A 869 1.25 27.12 -19.67
C LEU A 869 1.56 25.75 -20.23
N SER A 870 0.93 24.74 -19.69
CA SER A 870 1.04 23.35 -20.14
C SER A 870 -0.30 22.90 -20.74
N LEU A 871 -0.25 22.29 -21.91
CA LEU A 871 -1.38 21.59 -22.52
C LEU A 871 -1.05 20.10 -22.55
N TYR A 872 -2.03 19.25 -22.28
CA TYR A 872 -1.82 17.81 -22.33
C TYR A 872 -3.03 17.09 -22.91
N VAL A 873 -2.74 15.91 -23.46
CA VAL A 873 -3.73 14.93 -23.88
C VAL A 873 -3.25 13.55 -23.46
N ASP A 874 -4.08 12.84 -22.76
CA ASP A 874 -3.84 11.46 -22.31
C ASP A 874 -4.73 10.51 -23.13
N ASN A 875 -4.17 9.34 -23.51
CA ASN A 875 -4.83 8.33 -24.33
C ASN A 875 -5.46 8.89 -25.62
N CYS A 876 -4.67 9.69 -26.37
CA CYS A 876 -5.16 10.38 -27.58
C CYS A 876 -5.54 9.44 -28.72
N LEU A 877 -5.10 8.17 -28.69
CA LEU A 877 -5.47 7.17 -29.69
C LEU A 877 -6.91 6.64 -29.49
N PHE A 878 -7.42 6.69 -28.26
CA PHE A 878 -8.73 6.17 -27.86
C PHE A 878 -8.98 4.76 -28.42
N TYR A 879 -7.99 3.88 -28.29
CA TYR A 879 -8.03 2.53 -28.83
C TYR A 879 -8.60 1.54 -27.78
N GLU A 880 -9.80 1.01 -28.07
CA GLU A 880 -10.51 0.08 -27.17
C GLU A 880 -10.78 -1.25 -27.90
N PRO A 881 -9.84 -2.21 -27.85
CA PRO A 881 -10.02 -3.50 -28.50
C PRO A 881 -11.01 -4.37 -27.75
N TYR A 882 -11.79 -5.15 -28.51
CA TYR A 882 -12.72 -6.12 -27.94
C TYR A 882 -12.03 -7.35 -27.40
N LEU A 883 -12.54 -7.85 -26.27
CA LEU A 883 -12.20 -9.16 -25.69
C LEU A 883 -13.19 -10.22 -26.16
N LYS A 884 -12.68 -11.35 -26.59
CA LYS A 884 -13.50 -12.55 -26.78
C LYS A 884 -13.54 -13.32 -25.46
N GLY A 885 -14.73 -13.55 -24.93
CA GLY A 885 -14.92 -14.42 -23.77
C GLY A 885 -14.59 -15.87 -24.10
N ASN A 886 -14.02 -16.62 -23.19
CA ASN A 886 -13.65 -18.02 -23.40
C ASN A 886 -14.88 -18.91 -23.61
N ASN A 887 -15.99 -18.62 -22.89
CA ASN A 887 -17.21 -19.45 -22.89
C ASN A 887 -18.43 -18.76 -23.48
N THR A 888 -18.30 -17.58 -24.03
CA THR A 888 -19.41 -16.85 -24.62
C THR A 888 -19.01 -16.36 -26.00
N ASN A 889 -19.93 -16.46 -26.96
CA ASN A 889 -19.75 -15.81 -28.27
C ASN A 889 -19.88 -14.28 -28.19
N SER A 890 -19.97 -13.72 -27.00
CA SER A 890 -20.07 -12.28 -26.79
C SER A 890 -18.69 -11.64 -26.81
N LEU A 891 -18.58 -10.56 -27.56
CA LEU A 891 -17.41 -9.66 -27.51
C LEU A 891 -17.67 -8.58 -26.46
N THR A 892 -16.77 -8.45 -25.49
CA THR A 892 -16.85 -7.41 -24.49
C THR A 892 -15.80 -6.35 -24.80
N GLN A 893 -16.21 -5.11 -24.93
CA GLN A 893 -15.28 -4.01 -25.11
C GLN A 893 -14.41 -3.84 -23.86
N ARG A 894 -13.10 -3.77 -24.08
CA ARG A 894 -12.18 -3.52 -23.00
C ARG A 894 -12.17 -2.03 -22.67
N ASN A 895 -12.42 -1.69 -21.42
CA ASN A 895 -12.22 -0.33 -20.94
C ASN A 895 -10.70 -0.08 -20.81
N THR A 896 -10.10 0.59 -21.79
CA THR A 896 -8.75 1.14 -21.71
C THR A 896 -8.81 2.53 -21.09
N GLY A 897 -7.66 3.07 -20.63
CA GLY A 897 -7.62 4.38 -19.99
C GLY A 897 -8.41 5.45 -20.72
N LYS A 898 -9.10 6.29 -19.96
CA LYS A 898 -10.00 7.31 -20.51
C LYS A 898 -9.22 8.36 -21.30
N PHE A 899 -9.76 8.76 -22.46
CA PHE A 899 -9.30 9.96 -23.16
C PHE A 899 -9.50 11.18 -22.27
N ALA A 900 -8.44 11.95 -22.08
CA ALA A 900 -8.50 13.19 -21.31
C ALA A 900 -7.60 14.25 -21.96
N PHE A 901 -8.04 15.50 -21.94
CA PHE A 901 -7.23 16.64 -22.34
C PHE A 901 -7.41 17.76 -21.33
N GLY A 902 -6.40 18.60 -21.17
CA GLY A 902 -6.49 19.69 -20.22
C GLY A 902 -5.35 20.70 -20.34
N ALA A 903 -5.43 21.69 -19.47
CA ALA A 903 -4.45 22.77 -19.37
C ALA A 903 -4.05 23.00 -17.91
N GLU A 904 -2.81 23.40 -17.71
CA GLU A 904 -2.27 23.87 -16.43
C GLU A 904 -1.57 25.21 -16.63
N LEU A 905 -1.93 26.19 -15.81
CA LEU A 905 -1.23 27.46 -15.68
C LEU A 905 -0.47 27.44 -14.35
N SER A 906 0.83 27.69 -14.39
CA SER A 906 1.66 27.86 -13.19
C SER A 906 2.33 29.22 -13.22
N ILE A 907 2.26 29.95 -12.10
CA ILE A 907 2.83 31.31 -11.97
C ILE A 907 3.67 31.34 -10.69
N ASN A 908 4.89 31.87 -10.81
CA ASN A 908 5.78 32.16 -9.68
C ASN A 908 5.96 33.67 -9.59
N PHE A 909 5.72 34.32 -8.45
CA PHE A 909 5.79 35.78 -8.31
C PHE A 909 6.21 36.24 -6.91
#